data_a7156bb1a4e96cb481b411a4c0d20095
#
_entry.id   a7156bb1a4e96cb481b411a4c0d20095
#
_cell.length_a   1.000
_cell.length_b   1.000
_cell.length_c   1.000
_cell.angle_alpha   90.00
_cell.angle_beta   90.00
_cell.angle_gamma   90.00
#
_symmetry.space_group_name_H-M   'P 1'
#
loop_
_entity.id
_entity.type
_entity.pdbx_description
1 polymer ?
#
loop_
_entity_poly.entity_id
_entity_poly.type
_entity_poly.pdbx_seq_one_letter_code
_entity_poly.pdbx_strand_id
1 'polypeptide(L)'
;MGMTFHRIIVVLSMAAALLQAGGQTHVVGYDADTTTVNQHVDSIPMQTINEVTVTSRRPGMSRVAGAENSMRINKVELFKAACCNLGESFTTNPSVDVNYSDAATGAKQIKLLGLSGTYVQMLAENLPDWRGAALPFALGYVPGPWMKSIQVSKGASSVRNGYEGITGQIDVEYLKPEDEQGVTLNLYGNSDGRIEANADGNLHLTPRLNANVLAHYEDNLADMDHNHDHFLDQPNVRQVNLQSRWDWLGDRYIFHGGVAMIDEKRHSGQTKAHHEGATPFAIDLKTRRYEGYMKHAVVLNAEHGTNIALMASAASHDLDGNYGYKRYDVNETNAYGQLMFETHFTDPHTLSLGLSLNHDHLSQNYRLEHFAEGPLTHLVEKETVTGAYGQYTFTPASDVMTLMAGVRVDHSSLHGTFVTPRLHLRLHPAQFLTMRLSAGKGYRTAHALAENHYLLASGRRLVFGDLHQESAWNYGFTTAWDIPLWGKLLKINAEYHYTRFEHQMVIDMDSNPLVTYINDLDGKSRSHTWQVDVSYPIVEGLELTVAYRHNDVKTTYDGKLREKPLTPRFKGLVAASYKTPLGLWEFDVTLQVNGSGRMPDPYYIDDPAQLSWEPRFPAHCQLNAQVTRWFRHFSVYLGGENLTNYRQPNPIIAVDQPWSQLFDPTMVWGPVSGAMAYLGIRINLFR
;
A
#
# COMPACT_ATOMS: atom_id res chain seq x y z
N MET A 1 34.64 -8.27 3.58
CA MET A 1 34.78 -8.08 2.13
C MET A 1 34.64 -9.36 1.29
N GLY A 2 35.12 -10.52 1.71
CA GLY A 2 35.02 -11.78 0.93
C GLY A 2 33.63 -12.44 0.90
N MET A 3 32.78 -12.22 1.88
CA MET A 3 31.42 -12.83 1.96
C MET A 3 30.36 -12.09 1.11
N THR A 4 30.55 -10.81 0.85
CA THR A 4 29.62 -9.99 0.06
C THR A 4 29.74 -10.30 -1.44
N PHE A 5 30.93 -10.60 -1.92
CA PHE A 5 31.17 -10.95 -3.33
C PHE A 5 30.55 -12.30 -3.75
N HIS A 6 30.55 -13.27 -2.84
CA HIS A 6 29.94 -14.59 -3.09
C HIS A 6 28.41 -14.53 -3.25
N ARG A 7 27.77 -13.57 -2.60
CA ARG A 7 26.31 -13.40 -2.60
C ARG A 7 25.80 -12.68 -3.85
N ILE A 8 26.58 -11.75 -4.38
CA ILE A 8 26.30 -11.10 -5.69
C ILE A 8 26.44 -12.13 -6.83
N ILE A 9 27.38 -13.06 -6.71
CA ILE A 9 27.60 -14.13 -7.70
C ILE A 9 26.41 -15.11 -7.72
N VAL A 10 25.74 -15.38 -6.61
CA VAL A 10 24.55 -16.25 -6.57
C VAL A 10 23.36 -15.60 -7.29
N VAL A 11 23.12 -14.31 -7.14
CA VAL A 11 22.07 -13.58 -7.87
C VAL A 11 22.40 -13.50 -9.36
N LEU A 12 23.67 -13.26 -9.72
CA LEU A 12 24.15 -13.26 -11.10
C LEU A 12 24.15 -14.66 -11.73
N SER A 13 24.41 -15.72 -10.95
CA SER A 13 24.36 -17.10 -11.45
C SER A 13 22.92 -17.60 -11.65
N MET A 14 21.95 -17.14 -10.87
CA MET A 14 20.51 -17.37 -11.13
C MET A 14 20.03 -16.64 -12.40
N ALA A 15 20.49 -15.41 -12.64
CA ALA A 15 20.24 -14.70 -13.88
C ALA A 15 20.89 -15.39 -15.10
N ALA A 16 22.10 -15.96 -14.94
CA ALA A 16 22.81 -16.70 -15.99
C ALA A 16 22.16 -18.06 -16.32
N ALA A 17 21.55 -18.71 -15.32
CA ALA A 17 20.79 -19.96 -15.55
C ALA A 17 19.51 -19.72 -16.36
N LEU A 18 18.87 -18.55 -16.19
CA LEU A 18 17.75 -18.10 -17.02
C LEU A 18 18.19 -17.75 -18.47
N LEU A 19 19.44 -17.34 -18.66
CA LEU A 19 20.04 -17.03 -19.96
C LEU A 19 20.35 -18.26 -20.84
N GLN A 20 20.56 -19.43 -20.26
CA GLN A 20 20.86 -20.65 -21.01
C GLN A 20 19.63 -21.40 -21.57
N ALA A 21 18.42 -21.04 -21.13
CA ALA A 21 17.17 -21.67 -21.59
C ALA A 21 16.55 -21.04 -22.85
N GLY A 22 17.09 -19.92 -23.37
CA GLY A 22 16.48 -19.10 -24.41
C GLY A 22 17.20 -19.03 -25.75
N GLY A 23 17.70 -20.13 -26.27
CA GLY A 23 18.41 -20.16 -27.55
C GLY A 23 17.60 -20.67 -28.77
N GLN A 24 16.72 -19.84 -29.32
CA GLN A 24 16.41 -19.91 -30.76
C GLN A 24 15.89 -18.55 -31.24
N THR A 25 16.69 -17.96 -32.16
CA THR A 25 16.40 -16.68 -32.81
C THR A 25 15.43 -16.86 -33.97
N HIS A 26 14.27 -16.20 -33.93
CA HIS A 26 13.52 -15.82 -35.10
C HIS A 26 13.52 -14.30 -35.25
N VAL A 27 14.17 -13.81 -36.27
CA VAL A 27 14.14 -12.41 -36.70
C VAL A 27 12.82 -12.17 -37.40
N VAL A 28 11.96 -11.32 -36.83
CA VAL A 28 10.79 -10.77 -37.53
C VAL A 28 10.92 -9.25 -37.55
N GLY A 29 10.75 -8.69 -38.74
CA GLY A 29 10.96 -7.29 -39.04
C GLY A 29 9.97 -6.36 -38.33
N TYR A 30 10.47 -5.16 -38.10
CA TYR A 30 9.73 -4.05 -37.50
C TYR A 30 8.66 -3.52 -38.45
N ASP A 31 7.40 -3.56 -38.05
CA ASP A 31 6.39 -2.57 -38.41
C ASP A 31 5.94 -1.84 -37.15
N ALA A 32 6.26 -0.55 -37.13
CA ALA A 32 5.82 0.35 -36.11
C ALA A 32 4.38 0.78 -36.44
N ASP A 33 3.40 0.03 -35.96
CA ASP A 33 2.07 0.54 -35.63
C ASP A 33 1.18 -0.59 -35.11
N THR A 34 0.36 -0.23 -34.13
CA THR A 34 -0.67 -1.07 -33.50
C THR A 34 -0.19 -2.06 -32.44
N THR A 35 0.25 -1.56 -31.30
CA THR A 35 0.02 -2.27 -30.05
C THR A 35 -1.43 -2.09 -29.62
N THR A 36 -2.32 -2.92 -30.12
CA THR A 36 -3.57 -3.25 -29.43
C THR A 36 -3.18 -3.87 -28.10
N VAL A 37 -3.26 -3.06 -27.04
CA VAL A 37 -3.18 -3.59 -25.68
C VAL A 37 -4.45 -4.40 -25.48
N ASN A 38 -4.36 -5.71 -25.66
CA ASN A 38 -5.32 -6.63 -25.11
C ASN A 38 -5.31 -6.43 -23.60
N GLN A 39 -6.29 -5.68 -23.10
CA GLN A 39 -6.61 -5.64 -21.68
C GLN A 39 -7.20 -7.00 -21.31
N HIS A 40 -6.35 -8.00 -21.09
CA HIS A 40 -6.77 -9.17 -20.35
C HIS A 40 -6.85 -8.77 -18.88
N VAL A 41 -8.05 -8.65 -18.46
CA VAL A 41 -8.50 -8.24 -17.14
C VAL A 41 -8.18 -9.36 -16.15
N ASP A 42 -7.59 -9.03 -15.04
CA ASP A 42 -7.50 -9.91 -13.85
C ASP A 42 -8.87 -10.12 -13.18
N SER A 43 -9.87 -9.38 -13.58
CA SER A 43 -11.27 -9.72 -13.48
C SER A 43 -11.72 -10.22 -14.86
N ILE A 44 -12.48 -11.27 -14.92
CA ILE A 44 -13.23 -11.78 -16.05
C ILE A 44 -13.62 -10.60 -16.96
N PRO A 45 -13.54 -10.72 -18.29
CA PRO A 45 -13.64 -9.59 -19.19
C PRO A 45 -14.91 -8.77 -18.92
N MET A 46 -14.77 -7.68 -18.20
CA MET A 46 -15.72 -6.59 -18.33
C MET A 46 -15.53 -6.06 -19.75
N GLN A 47 -16.61 -5.94 -20.52
CA GLN A 47 -16.57 -5.35 -21.85
C GLN A 47 -15.67 -4.13 -21.86
N THR A 48 -14.59 -4.22 -22.61
CA THR A 48 -13.81 -3.05 -22.99
C THR A 48 -14.73 -2.20 -23.85
N ILE A 49 -15.29 -1.14 -23.28
CA ILE A 49 -15.83 -0.03 -24.07
C ILE A 49 -14.66 0.40 -24.94
N ASN A 50 -14.85 0.38 -26.27
CA ASN A 50 -13.85 0.79 -27.24
C ASN A 50 -13.24 2.13 -26.81
N GLU A 51 -12.04 2.07 -26.27
CA GLU A 51 -11.28 3.26 -25.93
C GLU A 51 -10.86 3.88 -27.24
N VAL A 52 -11.45 5.03 -27.56
CA VAL A 52 -10.99 5.84 -28.68
C VAL A 52 -9.53 6.18 -28.40
N THR A 53 -8.63 5.56 -29.13
CA THR A 53 -7.18 5.77 -29.01
C THR A 53 -6.86 7.16 -29.57
N VAL A 54 -7.05 8.19 -28.75
CA VAL A 54 -6.38 9.45 -29.00
C VAL A 54 -4.92 9.22 -28.66
N THR A 55 -4.03 9.40 -29.61
CA THR A 55 -2.56 9.32 -29.48
C THR A 55 -2.01 10.46 -28.60
N SER A 56 -2.55 10.67 -27.42
CA SER A 56 -1.96 11.49 -26.38
C SER A 56 -1.22 10.56 -25.40
N ARG A 57 -0.02 10.97 -24.98
CA ARG A 57 0.76 10.27 -23.95
C ARG A 57 -0.16 9.85 -22.80
N ARG A 58 -0.17 8.56 -22.46
CA ARG A 58 -1.01 8.05 -21.37
C ARG A 58 -0.61 8.76 -20.07
N PRO A 59 -1.54 9.38 -19.33
CA PRO A 59 -1.22 9.98 -18.06
C PRO A 59 -0.73 8.89 -17.08
N GLY A 60 0.24 9.20 -16.24
CA GLY A 60 0.77 8.30 -15.23
C GLY A 60 -0.30 7.87 -14.22
N MET A 61 -1.24 8.78 -13.91
CA MET A 61 -2.43 8.52 -13.11
C MET A 61 -3.69 8.68 -13.97
N SER A 62 -4.61 7.71 -13.89
CA SER A 62 -5.87 7.73 -14.63
C SER A 62 -7.02 7.26 -13.75
N ARG A 63 -8.20 7.83 -13.97
CA ARG A 63 -9.44 7.34 -13.35
C ARG A 63 -9.85 6.04 -14.01
N VAL A 64 -10.29 5.08 -13.20
CA VAL A 64 -10.86 3.83 -13.70
C VAL A 64 -12.31 4.12 -14.14
N ALA A 65 -12.69 3.59 -15.30
CA ALA A 65 -14.08 3.61 -15.74
C ALA A 65 -14.94 2.81 -14.77
N GLY A 66 -16.20 3.23 -14.58
CA GLY A 66 -17.13 2.56 -13.68
C GLY A 66 -17.73 3.48 -12.62
N ALA A 67 -18.56 2.91 -11.75
CA ALA A 67 -19.31 3.65 -10.73
C ALA A 67 -18.44 3.98 -9.49
N GLU A 68 -17.41 3.20 -9.21
CA GLU A 68 -16.52 3.40 -8.07
C GLU A 68 -15.60 4.62 -8.26
N ASN A 69 -15.22 5.24 -7.16
CA ASN A 69 -14.19 6.30 -7.17
C ASN A 69 -12.79 5.68 -7.11
N SER A 70 -12.32 5.18 -8.24
CA SER A 70 -11.04 4.47 -8.36
C SER A 70 -10.08 5.20 -9.28
N MET A 71 -8.81 5.20 -8.90
CA MET A 71 -7.70 5.75 -9.65
C MET A 71 -6.63 4.67 -9.85
N ARG A 72 -6.08 4.57 -11.05
CA ARG A 72 -4.95 3.71 -11.38
C ARG A 72 -3.68 4.54 -11.51
N ILE A 73 -2.65 4.12 -10.79
CA ILE A 73 -1.27 4.60 -10.89
C ILE A 73 -0.52 3.57 -11.73
N ASN A 74 -0.07 3.95 -12.90
CA ASN A 74 0.61 3.03 -13.80
C ASN A 74 2.15 3.17 -13.72
N LYS A 75 2.87 2.33 -14.45
CA LYS A 75 4.34 2.29 -14.47
C LYS A 75 4.98 3.64 -14.83
N VAL A 76 4.32 4.48 -15.64
CA VAL A 76 4.82 5.83 -15.98
C VAL A 76 4.86 6.71 -14.74
N GLU A 77 3.83 6.67 -13.91
CA GLU A 77 3.82 7.42 -12.66
C GLU A 77 4.81 6.85 -11.62
N LEU A 78 4.87 5.52 -11.51
CA LEU A 78 5.78 4.84 -10.61
C LEU A 78 7.27 5.13 -10.91
N PHE A 79 7.61 5.52 -12.13
CA PHE A 79 8.97 5.86 -12.53
C PHE A 79 9.36 7.32 -12.26
N LYS A 80 8.43 8.20 -11.89
CA LYS A 80 8.71 9.61 -11.55
C LYS A 80 9.45 9.79 -10.23
N ALA A 81 9.48 8.77 -9.39
CA ALA A 81 10.30 8.68 -8.19
C ALA A 81 11.01 7.32 -8.17
N ALA A 82 12.09 7.18 -7.41
CA ALA A 82 12.68 5.86 -7.18
C ALA A 82 11.76 5.08 -6.24
N CYS A 83 10.73 4.44 -6.81
CA CYS A 83 9.83 3.59 -6.04
C CYS A 83 10.53 2.26 -5.76
N CYS A 84 11.21 2.16 -4.62
CA CYS A 84 11.86 0.93 -4.21
C CYS A 84 10.85 -0.08 -3.66
N ASN A 85 9.76 0.40 -3.06
CA ASN A 85 8.69 -0.43 -2.51
C ASN A 85 7.31 0.25 -2.65
N LEU A 86 6.26 -0.48 -2.26
CA LEU A 86 4.88 0.01 -2.34
C LEU A 86 4.68 1.31 -1.55
N GLY A 87 5.30 1.46 -0.37
CA GLY A 87 5.16 2.67 0.45
C GLY A 87 5.67 3.93 -0.27
N GLU A 88 6.79 3.83 -0.96
CA GLU A 88 7.40 4.95 -1.69
C GLU A 88 6.65 5.31 -2.97
N SER A 89 5.83 4.38 -3.49
CA SER A 89 5.03 4.57 -4.71
C SER A 89 3.93 5.62 -4.61
N PHE A 90 3.60 6.07 -3.40
CA PHE A 90 2.56 7.08 -3.18
C PHE A 90 3.10 8.52 -3.04
N THR A 91 4.40 8.72 -3.24
CA THR A 91 5.05 10.04 -3.06
C THR A 91 4.42 11.13 -3.94
N THR A 92 4.01 10.81 -5.16
CA THR A 92 3.35 11.74 -6.08
C THR A 92 1.82 11.73 -5.96
N ASN A 93 1.25 10.90 -5.08
CA ASN A 93 -0.20 10.73 -4.95
C ASN A 93 -0.78 11.67 -3.87
N PRO A 94 -1.76 12.51 -4.20
CA PRO A 94 -2.36 13.43 -3.24
C PRO A 94 -3.31 12.76 -2.25
N SER A 95 -3.79 11.55 -2.54
CA SER A 95 -4.89 10.90 -1.82
C SER A 95 -4.41 9.93 -0.74
N VAL A 96 -3.21 9.38 -0.90
CA VAL A 96 -2.62 8.40 0.01
C VAL A 96 -1.44 9.02 0.73
N ASP A 97 -1.42 8.92 2.05
CA ASP A 97 -0.24 9.24 2.84
C ASP A 97 0.42 7.96 3.30
N VAL A 98 1.74 7.97 3.33
CA VAL A 98 2.54 6.94 3.95
C VAL A 98 3.41 7.59 5.02
N ASN A 99 3.23 7.17 6.25
CA ASN A 99 3.93 7.71 7.41
C ASN A 99 4.58 6.58 8.19
N TYR A 100 5.70 6.87 8.85
CA TYR A 100 6.25 5.96 9.85
C TYR A 100 5.27 5.84 11.03
N SER A 101 5.15 4.64 11.58
CA SER A 101 4.35 4.35 12.77
C SER A 101 5.15 4.61 14.05
N ASP A 102 6.48 4.46 13.95
CA ASP A 102 7.44 4.71 15.01
C ASP A 102 8.82 5.06 14.40
N ALA A 103 9.71 5.61 15.22
CA ALA A 103 11.05 6.04 14.83
C ALA A 103 12.11 4.92 14.90
N ALA A 104 11.77 3.74 15.39
CA ALA A 104 12.73 2.68 15.64
C ALA A 104 12.59 1.49 14.69
N THR A 105 11.39 0.93 14.53
CA THR A 105 11.20 -0.32 13.77
C THR A 105 11.15 -0.12 12.26
N GLY A 106 10.89 1.12 11.80
CA GLY A 106 10.64 1.42 10.40
C GLY A 106 9.28 0.94 9.87
N ALA A 107 8.35 0.57 10.76
CA ALA A 107 6.99 0.27 10.40
C ALA A 107 6.34 1.49 9.75
N LYS A 108 5.63 1.26 8.63
CA LYS A 108 4.96 2.33 7.87
C LYS A 108 3.46 2.05 7.79
N GLN A 109 2.66 3.09 7.88
CA GLN A 109 1.21 3.02 7.71
C GLN A 109 0.76 3.87 6.54
N ILE A 110 -0.15 3.30 5.74
CA ILE A 110 -0.97 4.08 4.82
C ILE A 110 -2.03 4.85 5.64
N LYS A 111 -2.33 6.07 5.20
CA LYS A 111 -3.53 6.78 5.63
C LYS A 111 -4.35 7.12 4.40
N LEU A 112 -5.62 6.73 4.40
CA LEU A 112 -6.59 7.04 3.36
C LEU A 112 -7.80 7.74 3.99
N LEU A 113 -8.24 8.85 3.40
CA LEU A 113 -9.31 9.68 3.97
C LEU A 113 -9.02 10.15 5.41
N GLY A 114 -7.75 10.39 5.75
CA GLY A 114 -7.29 10.80 7.08
C GLY A 114 -7.31 9.70 8.15
N LEU A 115 -7.68 8.47 7.79
CA LEU A 115 -7.82 7.32 8.69
C LEU A 115 -6.66 6.33 8.52
N SER A 116 -6.44 5.49 9.54
CA SER A 116 -5.37 4.47 9.57
C SER A 116 -5.49 3.48 8.42
N GLY A 117 -4.35 2.95 7.98
CA GLY A 117 -4.25 1.92 6.95
C GLY A 117 -4.94 0.60 7.31
N THR A 118 -5.18 0.34 8.57
CA THR A 118 -5.98 -0.81 9.02
C THR A 118 -7.40 -0.82 8.47
N TYR A 119 -7.94 0.35 8.07
CA TYR A 119 -9.26 0.49 7.43
C TYR A 119 -9.23 0.45 5.91
N VAL A 120 -8.06 0.33 5.32
CA VAL A 120 -7.85 0.12 3.88
C VAL A 120 -7.67 -1.36 3.63
N GLN A 121 -8.51 -1.95 2.80
CA GLN A 121 -8.31 -3.32 2.38
C GLN A 121 -7.17 -3.38 1.38
N MET A 122 -6.13 -4.12 1.73
CA MET A 122 -4.98 -4.36 0.85
C MET A 122 -5.26 -5.59 -0.01
N LEU A 123 -5.03 -5.47 -1.30
CA LEU A 123 -5.23 -6.53 -2.27
C LEU A 123 -3.96 -6.72 -3.12
N ALA A 124 -3.69 -7.95 -3.48
CA ALA A 124 -2.76 -8.31 -4.53
C ALA A 124 -3.55 -9.05 -5.63
N GLU A 125 -3.57 -8.49 -6.83
CA GLU A 125 -4.30 -9.11 -7.95
C GLU A 125 -5.79 -9.35 -7.63
N ASN A 126 -6.47 -8.41 -6.97
CA ASN A 126 -7.86 -8.51 -6.50
C ASN A 126 -8.12 -9.60 -5.43
N LEU A 127 -7.09 -10.13 -4.79
CA LEU A 127 -7.20 -11.05 -3.66
C LEU A 127 -6.75 -10.37 -2.37
N PRO A 128 -7.47 -10.53 -1.24
CA PRO A 128 -7.04 -10.00 0.05
C PRO A 128 -5.65 -10.51 0.43
N ASP A 129 -4.77 -9.59 0.84
CA ASP A 129 -3.40 -9.88 1.23
C ASP A 129 -2.93 -8.93 2.33
N TRP A 130 -1.74 -9.20 2.92
CA TRP A 130 -1.06 -8.39 3.95
C TRP A 130 -1.98 -7.98 5.11
N ARG A 131 -2.50 -8.97 5.81
CA ARG A 131 -3.39 -8.82 6.98
C ARG A 131 -2.62 -9.09 8.27
N GLY A 132 -3.22 -8.85 9.42
CA GLY A 132 -2.73 -9.24 10.74
C GLY A 132 -1.29 -8.76 11.00
N ALA A 133 -0.41 -9.68 11.36
CA ALA A 133 0.98 -9.41 11.73
C ALA A 133 1.86 -8.93 10.57
N ALA A 134 1.46 -9.19 9.32
CA ALA A 134 2.18 -8.68 8.15
C ALA A 134 1.99 -7.17 7.96
N LEU A 135 0.87 -6.61 8.43
CA LEU A 135 0.42 -5.25 8.10
C LEU A 135 1.43 -4.13 8.42
N PRO A 136 2.13 -4.11 9.58
CA PRO A 136 3.07 -3.03 9.91
C PRO A 136 4.23 -2.86 8.94
N PHE A 137 4.66 -3.94 8.26
CA PHE A 137 5.79 -3.95 7.33
C PHE A 137 5.40 -4.25 5.89
N ALA A 138 4.10 -4.50 5.61
CA ALA A 138 3.58 -4.91 4.30
C ALA A 138 4.01 -4.00 3.14
N LEU A 139 4.13 -2.70 3.39
CA LEU A 139 4.54 -1.73 2.37
C LEU A 139 5.98 -1.93 1.88
N GLY A 140 6.84 -2.53 2.72
CA GLY A 140 8.21 -2.91 2.36
C GLY A 140 8.29 -4.24 1.62
N TYR A 141 7.27 -5.10 1.73
CA TYR A 141 7.30 -6.45 1.14
C TYR A 141 7.07 -6.47 -0.37
N VAL A 142 6.57 -5.38 -0.95
CA VAL A 142 6.27 -5.28 -2.38
C VAL A 142 7.32 -4.44 -3.08
N PRO A 143 8.27 -5.05 -3.82
CA PRO A 143 9.27 -4.31 -4.58
C PRO A 143 8.64 -3.43 -5.65
N GLY A 144 9.06 -2.17 -5.74
CA GLY A 144 8.55 -1.20 -6.72
C GLY A 144 8.64 -1.64 -8.17
N PRO A 145 9.79 -2.17 -8.62
CA PRO A 145 9.95 -2.65 -10.00
C PRO A 145 9.00 -3.79 -10.41
N TRP A 146 8.47 -4.56 -9.44
CA TRP A 146 7.54 -5.66 -9.73
C TRP A 146 6.12 -5.19 -10.06
N MET A 147 5.77 -3.95 -9.68
CA MET A 147 4.42 -3.42 -9.86
C MET A 147 4.20 -2.96 -11.31
N LYS A 148 3.12 -3.46 -11.92
CA LYS A 148 2.59 -2.99 -13.21
C LYS A 148 1.71 -1.76 -13.00
N SER A 149 0.86 -1.81 -11.99
CA SER A 149 0.00 -0.70 -11.57
C SER A 149 -0.47 -0.86 -10.13
N ILE A 150 -0.94 0.23 -9.55
CA ILE A 150 -1.63 0.26 -8.26
C ILE A 150 -3.00 0.89 -8.50
N GLN A 151 -4.06 0.23 -8.08
CA GLN A 151 -5.40 0.81 -8.09
C GLN A 151 -5.79 1.26 -6.68
N VAL A 152 -6.17 2.52 -6.53
CA VAL A 152 -6.65 3.10 -5.28
C VAL A 152 -8.12 3.41 -5.43
N SER A 153 -8.97 2.71 -4.71
CA SER A 153 -10.42 2.94 -4.61
C SER A 153 -10.74 3.61 -3.30
N LYS A 154 -11.41 4.75 -3.33
CA LYS A 154 -11.72 5.57 -2.14
C LYS A 154 -13.17 5.42 -1.71
N GLY A 155 -13.38 5.31 -0.41
CA GLY A 155 -14.71 5.12 0.18
C GLY A 155 -15.17 3.67 0.13
N ALA A 156 -16.48 3.45 0.18
CA ALA A 156 -17.03 2.13 -0.01
C ALA A 156 -16.62 1.57 -1.39
N SER A 157 -16.18 0.34 -1.45
CA SER A 157 -15.81 -0.38 -2.68
C SER A 157 -16.88 -1.42 -3.05
N SER A 158 -16.69 -2.20 -4.12
CA SER A 158 -17.61 -3.26 -4.50
C SER A 158 -17.78 -4.32 -3.41
N VAL A 159 -18.98 -4.87 -3.24
CA VAL A 159 -19.24 -6.02 -2.34
C VAL A 159 -18.55 -7.30 -2.81
N ARG A 160 -18.10 -7.35 -4.07
CA ARG A 160 -17.34 -8.46 -4.65
C ARG A 160 -16.02 -8.68 -3.94
N ASN A 161 -15.36 -7.60 -3.55
CA ASN A 161 -14.01 -7.63 -2.95
C ASN A 161 -14.05 -7.86 -1.42
N GLY A 162 -15.20 -8.21 -0.86
CA GLY A 162 -15.34 -8.50 0.56
C GLY A 162 -16.00 -7.38 1.37
N TYR A 163 -15.96 -7.52 2.67
CA TYR A 163 -16.61 -6.65 3.66
C TYR A 163 -15.66 -5.61 4.29
N GLU A 164 -14.34 -5.77 4.16
CA GLU A 164 -13.34 -5.08 4.99
C GLU A 164 -13.00 -3.65 4.57
N GLY A 165 -13.18 -3.27 3.32
CA GLY A 165 -12.86 -1.92 2.85
C GLY A 165 -13.74 -0.85 3.49
N ILE A 166 -13.32 -0.24 4.61
CA ILE A 166 -14.05 0.85 5.28
C ILE A 166 -13.72 2.19 4.63
N THR A 167 -12.44 2.51 4.44
CA THR A 167 -12.00 3.76 3.81
C THR A 167 -11.66 3.61 2.34
N GLY A 168 -11.53 2.38 1.88
CA GLY A 168 -11.22 2.05 0.50
C GLY A 168 -10.41 0.79 0.35
N GLN A 169 -9.85 0.63 -0.85
CA GLN A 169 -9.01 -0.51 -1.21
C GLN A 169 -7.79 -0.03 -1.98
N ILE A 170 -6.67 -0.73 -1.78
CA ILE A 170 -5.46 -0.58 -2.57
C ILE A 170 -5.16 -1.95 -3.15
N ASP A 171 -5.21 -2.05 -4.48
CA ASP A 171 -4.91 -3.27 -5.22
C ASP A 171 -3.61 -3.12 -6.00
N VAL A 172 -2.69 -4.04 -5.77
CA VAL A 172 -1.40 -4.09 -6.45
C VAL A 172 -1.46 -5.10 -7.57
N GLU A 173 -1.26 -4.64 -8.78
CA GLU A 173 -1.07 -5.48 -9.95
C GLU A 173 0.42 -5.65 -10.24
N TYR A 174 0.90 -6.89 -10.26
CA TYR A 174 2.27 -7.22 -10.63
C TYR A 174 2.46 -7.31 -12.15
N LEU A 175 3.71 -7.35 -12.60
CA LEU A 175 4.08 -7.68 -13.98
C LEU A 175 3.44 -9.02 -14.37
N LYS A 176 2.84 -9.07 -15.55
CA LYS A 176 2.08 -10.23 -16.02
C LYS A 176 2.95 -11.19 -16.81
N PRO A 177 2.73 -12.52 -16.71
CA PRO A 177 3.43 -13.50 -17.53
C PRO A 177 3.22 -13.33 -19.06
N GLU A 178 2.06 -12.78 -19.46
CA GLU A 178 1.72 -12.48 -20.86
C GLU A 178 2.31 -11.16 -21.38
N ASP A 179 2.94 -10.35 -20.53
CA ASP A 179 3.63 -9.13 -20.99
C ASP A 179 4.79 -9.49 -21.93
N GLU A 180 5.37 -8.49 -22.61
CA GLU A 180 6.44 -8.70 -23.58
C GLU A 180 7.55 -9.61 -23.05
N GLN A 181 7.99 -10.57 -23.85
CA GLN A 181 9.09 -11.46 -23.50
C GLN A 181 10.39 -10.65 -23.32
N GLY A 182 11.13 -10.95 -22.26
CA GLY A 182 12.39 -10.28 -21.98
C GLY A 182 12.82 -10.46 -20.54
N VAL A 183 13.98 -9.90 -20.23
CA VAL A 183 14.52 -9.83 -18.88
C VAL A 183 14.83 -8.39 -18.54
N THR A 184 14.36 -7.93 -17.39
CA THR A 184 14.66 -6.59 -16.87
C THR A 184 15.49 -6.73 -15.59
N LEU A 185 16.51 -5.86 -15.45
CA LEU A 185 17.28 -5.69 -14.24
C LEU A 185 17.14 -4.26 -13.75
N ASN A 186 16.91 -4.06 -12.47
CA ASN A 186 16.95 -2.75 -11.82
C ASN A 186 17.91 -2.80 -10.65
N LEU A 187 18.93 -1.96 -10.68
CA LEU A 187 19.88 -1.78 -9.59
C LEU A 187 19.71 -0.38 -9.01
N TYR A 188 19.73 -0.27 -7.69
CA TYR A 188 19.54 0.97 -6.96
C TYR A 188 20.52 1.05 -5.78
N GLY A 189 20.96 2.27 -5.46
CA GLY A 189 21.70 2.56 -4.24
C GLY A 189 21.48 4.00 -3.80
N ASN A 190 21.54 4.23 -2.49
CA ASN A 190 21.37 5.55 -1.91
C ASN A 190 22.50 5.96 -0.96
N SER A 191 22.50 7.24 -0.55
CA SER A 191 23.50 7.81 0.35
C SER A 191 23.45 7.21 1.76
N ASP A 192 22.35 6.59 2.15
CA ASP A 192 22.14 6.01 3.48
C ASP A 192 22.56 4.52 3.52
N GLY A 193 23.25 4.06 2.47
CA GLY A 193 23.85 2.72 2.41
C GLY A 193 22.89 1.61 1.98
N ARG A 194 21.66 1.91 1.60
CA ARG A 194 20.72 0.93 1.04
C ARG A 194 21.11 0.59 -0.38
N ILE A 195 21.14 -0.69 -0.69
CA ILE A 195 21.33 -1.23 -2.03
C ILE A 195 20.19 -2.19 -2.38
N GLU A 196 19.75 -2.17 -3.64
CA GLU A 196 18.74 -3.09 -4.14
C GLU A 196 19.10 -3.63 -5.51
N ALA A 197 18.70 -4.88 -5.73
CA ALA A 197 18.76 -5.54 -7.02
C ALA A 197 17.42 -6.23 -7.30
N ASN A 198 16.80 -5.88 -8.42
CA ASN A 198 15.57 -6.50 -8.89
C ASN A 198 15.81 -7.13 -10.26
N ALA A 199 15.25 -8.32 -10.47
CA ALA A 199 15.25 -8.99 -11.76
C ALA A 199 13.85 -9.53 -12.05
N ASP A 200 13.39 -9.34 -13.27
CA ASP A 200 12.16 -9.95 -13.77
C ASP A 200 12.39 -10.58 -15.15
N GLY A 201 11.71 -11.68 -15.41
CA GLY A 201 11.81 -12.36 -16.70
C GLY A 201 10.50 -13.04 -17.08
N ASN A 202 10.02 -12.77 -18.32
CA ASN A 202 8.82 -13.35 -18.90
C ASN A 202 9.19 -14.43 -19.92
N LEU A 203 8.52 -15.59 -19.83
CA LEU A 203 8.72 -16.75 -20.69
C LEU A 203 7.39 -17.18 -21.31
N HIS A 204 7.29 -17.12 -22.63
CA HIS A 204 6.17 -17.67 -23.38
C HIS A 204 6.48 -19.13 -23.73
N LEU A 205 6.03 -20.06 -22.89
CA LEU A 205 6.32 -21.49 -23.03
C LEU A 205 5.56 -22.15 -24.17
N THR A 206 4.31 -21.75 -24.36
CA THR A 206 3.44 -22.13 -25.49
C THR A 206 2.56 -20.94 -25.88
N PRO A 207 1.81 -20.98 -26.98
CA PRO A 207 0.87 -19.90 -27.32
C PRO A 207 -0.21 -19.60 -26.26
N ARG A 208 -0.39 -20.50 -25.30
CA ARG A 208 -1.41 -20.39 -24.24
C ARG A 208 -0.82 -20.39 -22.84
N LEU A 209 0.42 -20.84 -22.65
CA LEU A 209 1.06 -20.95 -21.35
C LEU A 209 2.22 -19.97 -21.24
N ASN A 210 2.09 -19.03 -20.34
CA ASN A 210 3.12 -18.04 -20.02
C ASN A 210 3.54 -18.20 -18.57
N ALA A 211 4.77 -17.85 -18.27
CA ALA A 211 5.32 -17.82 -16.92
C ALA A 211 6.19 -16.58 -16.72
N ASN A 212 6.27 -16.09 -15.51
CA ASN A 212 7.31 -15.13 -15.15
C ASN A 212 7.96 -15.50 -13.81
N VAL A 213 9.14 -14.94 -13.61
CA VAL A 213 9.87 -15.00 -12.34
C VAL A 213 10.30 -13.60 -11.98
N LEU A 214 10.05 -13.22 -10.73
CA LEU A 214 10.42 -11.96 -10.13
C LEU A 214 11.36 -12.25 -8.96
N ALA A 215 12.49 -11.54 -8.87
CA ALA A 215 13.47 -11.68 -7.81
C ALA A 215 13.87 -10.30 -7.27
N HIS A 216 13.98 -10.17 -5.98
CA HIS A 216 14.39 -8.95 -5.29
C HIS A 216 15.36 -9.26 -4.17
N TYR A 217 16.35 -8.39 -4.03
CA TYR A 217 17.29 -8.35 -2.93
C TYR A 217 17.48 -6.92 -2.45
N GLU A 218 17.43 -6.73 -1.14
CA GLU A 218 17.73 -5.47 -0.45
C GLU A 218 18.69 -5.72 0.70
N ASP A 219 19.65 -4.81 0.92
CA ASP A 219 20.54 -4.81 2.08
C ASP A 219 20.95 -3.36 2.44
N ASN A 220 21.02 -3.06 3.73
CA ASN A 220 21.60 -1.83 4.23
C ASN A 220 23.05 -2.09 4.67
N LEU A 221 23.98 -1.33 4.10
CA LEU A 221 25.43 -1.53 4.30
C LEU A 221 26.02 -0.63 5.37
N ALA A 222 25.27 0.34 5.90
CA ALA A 222 25.76 1.36 6.82
C ALA A 222 24.76 1.66 7.93
N ASP A 223 25.30 1.91 9.12
CA ASP A 223 24.54 2.39 10.27
C ASP A 223 24.49 3.93 10.20
N MET A 224 23.31 4.51 10.04
CA MET A 224 23.12 5.95 9.94
C MET A 224 22.47 6.50 11.20
N ASP A 225 23.12 7.52 11.78
CA ASP A 225 22.68 8.29 12.95
C ASP A 225 23.06 9.76 12.69
N HIS A 226 22.24 10.43 11.89
CA HIS A 226 22.52 11.80 11.45
C HIS A 226 22.11 12.87 12.49
N ASN A 227 21.23 12.52 13.43
CA ASN A 227 20.78 13.41 14.49
C ASN A 227 21.63 13.26 15.77
N HIS A 228 22.55 12.26 15.79
CA HIS A 228 23.49 11.98 16.89
C HIS A 228 22.81 11.63 18.21
N ASP A 229 21.64 10.97 18.14
CA ASP A 229 20.92 10.48 19.31
C ASP A 229 21.31 9.05 19.71
N HIS A 230 22.30 8.48 19.00
CA HIS A 230 22.79 7.12 19.15
C HIS A 230 21.78 6.03 18.78
N PHE A 231 20.72 6.35 18.07
CA PHE A 231 19.82 5.41 17.43
C PHE A 231 20.00 5.41 15.92
N LEU A 232 19.68 4.29 15.29
CA LEU A 232 19.61 4.22 13.84
C LEU A 232 18.44 5.07 13.34
N ASP A 233 18.69 6.01 12.42
CA ASP A 233 17.64 6.80 11.75
C ASP A 233 16.67 5.92 10.96
N GLN A 234 17.16 4.79 10.44
CA GLN A 234 16.41 3.76 9.74
C GLN A 234 16.93 2.38 10.13
N PRO A 235 16.05 1.36 10.20
CA PRO A 235 16.48 0.00 10.47
C PRO A 235 17.35 -0.55 9.34
N ASN A 236 18.33 -1.38 9.71
CA ASN A 236 19.08 -2.19 8.77
C ASN A 236 18.21 -3.37 8.33
N VAL A 237 17.79 -3.34 7.07
CA VAL A 237 16.93 -4.37 6.48
C VAL A 237 17.75 -5.20 5.51
N ARG A 238 17.64 -6.53 5.63
CA ARG A 238 18.06 -7.48 4.60
C ARG A 238 16.85 -8.28 4.19
N GLN A 239 16.48 -8.20 2.92
CA GLN A 239 15.29 -8.84 2.39
C GLN A 239 15.59 -9.56 1.08
N VAL A 240 14.99 -10.76 0.95
CA VAL A 240 14.95 -11.54 -0.29
C VAL A 240 13.51 -11.87 -0.60
N ASN A 241 13.05 -11.50 -1.80
CA ASN A 241 11.73 -11.87 -2.30
C ASN A 241 11.88 -12.64 -3.60
N LEU A 242 11.12 -13.71 -3.74
CA LEU A 242 11.01 -14.49 -4.98
C LEU A 242 9.52 -14.72 -5.27
N GLN A 243 9.13 -14.54 -6.52
CA GLN A 243 7.77 -14.84 -6.98
C GLN A 243 7.84 -15.53 -8.35
N SER A 244 7.02 -16.55 -8.54
CA SER A 244 6.79 -17.18 -9.86
C SER A 244 5.30 -17.19 -10.15
N ARG A 245 4.92 -16.78 -11.36
CA ARG A 245 3.53 -16.66 -11.80
C ARG A 245 3.34 -17.39 -13.13
N TRP A 246 2.16 -17.92 -13.32
CA TRP A 246 1.81 -18.77 -14.45
C TRP A 246 0.41 -18.42 -14.94
N ASP A 247 0.29 -18.25 -16.27
CA ASP A 247 -0.98 -17.96 -16.93
C ASP A 247 -1.24 -18.98 -18.02
N TRP A 248 -2.46 -19.51 -18.03
CA TRP A 248 -3.00 -20.29 -19.15
C TRP A 248 -4.16 -19.54 -19.75
N LEU A 249 -4.01 -19.10 -21.00
CA LEU A 249 -5.00 -18.31 -21.73
C LEU A 249 -5.62 -19.14 -22.85
N GLY A 250 -6.73 -19.79 -22.56
CA GLY A 250 -7.53 -20.56 -23.53
C GLY A 250 -8.77 -19.80 -23.96
N ASP A 251 -9.47 -20.31 -24.97
CA ASP A 251 -10.65 -19.65 -25.59
C ASP A 251 -11.84 -19.55 -24.60
N ARG A 252 -12.00 -20.54 -23.73
CA ARG A 252 -13.09 -20.63 -22.73
C ARG A 252 -12.61 -20.84 -21.31
N TYR A 253 -11.35 -21.14 -21.13
CA TYR A 253 -10.77 -21.40 -19.82
C TYR A 253 -9.52 -20.54 -19.64
N ILE A 254 -9.50 -19.80 -18.54
CA ILE A 254 -8.40 -18.92 -18.15
C ILE A 254 -7.94 -19.36 -16.78
N PHE A 255 -6.64 -19.47 -16.60
CA PHE A 255 -6.01 -19.74 -15.33
C PHE A 255 -4.91 -18.71 -15.07
N HIS A 256 -4.88 -18.17 -13.86
CA HIS A 256 -3.75 -17.41 -13.32
C HIS A 256 -3.39 -18.00 -11.97
N GLY A 257 -2.11 -18.19 -11.72
CA GLY A 257 -1.65 -18.71 -10.45
C GLY A 257 -0.22 -18.27 -10.17
N GLY A 258 0.17 -18.33 -8.90
CA GLY A 258 1.51 -17.96 -8.50
C GLY A 258 1.84 -18.39 -7.09
N VAL A 259 3.14 -18.41 -6.80
CA VAL A 259 3.71 -18.63 -5.48
C VAL A 259 4.77 -17.58 -5.21
N ALA A 260 4.87 -17.11 -3.98
CA ALA A 260 5.88 -16.17 -3.56
C ALA A 260 6.47 -16.51 -2.20
N MET A 261 7.68 -16.00 -1.95
CA MET A 261 8.34 -16.09 -0.66
C MET A 261 9.06 -14.79 -0.31
N ILE A 262 9.10 -14.49 0.97
CA ILE A 262 9.83 -13.38 1.57
C ILE A 262 10.63 -13.92 2.75
N ASP A 263 11.92 -13.56 2.83
CA ASP A 263 12.77 -13.73 4.02
C ASP A 263 13.38 -12.38 4.35
N GLU A 264 13.00 -11.80 5.49
CA GLU A 264 13.48 -10.51 5.96
C GLU A 264 14.15 -10.63 7.32
N LYS A 265 15.25 -9.90 7.49
CA LYS A 265 15.87 -9.62 8.79
C LYS A 265 15.97 -8.12 8.93
N ARG A 266 15.48 -7.62 10.06
CA ARG A 266 15.47 -6.21 10.39
C ARG A 266 16.12 -6.00 11.74
N HIS A 267 17.11 -5.13 11.78
CA HIS A 267 17.82 -4.73 12.99
C HIS A 267 17.70 -3.22 13.16
N SER A 268 17.34 -2.77 14.37
CA SER A 268 17.31 -1.37 14.73
C SER A 268 17.61 -1.17 16.22
N GLY A 269 17.65 0.09 16.66
CA GLY A 269 17.96 0.45 18.04
C GLY A 269 19.21 1.30 18.13
N GLN A 270 19.93 1.19 19.24
CA GLN A 270 21.11 2.00 19.49
C GLN A 270 22.33 1.53 18.69
N THR A 271 23.04 2.48 18.06
CA THR A 271 24.38 2.25 17.46
C THR A 271 25.44 1.98 18.52
N LYS A 272 25.29 2.61 19.69
CA LYS A 272 26.09 2.38 20.89
C LYS A 272 25.29 2.73 22.15
N ALA A 273 25.59 2.12 23.29
CA ALA A 273 24.99 2.48 24.55
C ALA A 273 25.44 3.88 25.02
N HIS A 274 24.52 4.65 25.65
CA HIS A 274 24.82 5.97 26.21
C HIS A 274 25.81 5.93 27.39
N HIS A 275 25.83 4.80 28.14
CA HIS A 275 26.72 4.61 29.27
C HIS A 275 27.72 3.49 29.00
N GLU A 276 28.98 3.71 29.34
CA GLU A 276 30.04 2.73 29.19
C GLU A 276 29.73 1.44 29.96
N GLY A 277 29.82 0.30 29.28
CA GLY A 277 29.51 -1.01 29.86
C GLY A 277 28.01 -1.39 29.89
N ALA A 278 27.11 -0.51 29.45
CA ALA A 278 25.70 -0.87 29.29
C ALA A 278 25.46 -1.65 28.00
N THR A 279 24.42 -2.49 28.00
CA THR A 279 23.97 -3.19 26.79
C THR A 279 23.17 -2.22 25.91
N PRO A 280 23.51 -2.05 24.63
CA PRO A 280 22.71 -1.24 23.71
C PRO A 280 21.29 -1.80 23.59
N PHE A 281 20.31 -0.92 23.52
CA PHE A 281 18.93 -1.29 23.21
C PHE A 281 18.83 -1.72 21.75
N ALA A 282 18.26 -2.87 21.50
CA ALA A 282 18.11 -3.43 20.16
C ALA A 282 16.70 -3.95 19.91
N ILE A 283 16.29 -3.83 18.66
CA ILE A 283 15.07 -4.44 18.10
C ILE A 283 15.52 -5.33 16.94
N ASP A 284 15.23 -6.63 17.07
CA ASP A 284 15.58 -7.63 16.06
C ASP A 284 14.32 -8.37 15.62
N LEU A 285 14.01 -8.26 14.32
CA LEU A 285 12.85 -8.94 13.73
C LEU A 285 13.32 -9.88 12.62
N LYS A 286 12.74 -11.07 12.58
CA LYS A 286 12.92 -12.04 11.50
C LYS A 286 11.56 -12.42 10.96
N THR A 287 11.35 -12.17 9.68
CA THR A 287 10.09 -12.49 9.01
C THR A 287 10.32 -13.51 7.93
N ARG A 288 9.44 -14.50 7.86
CA ARG A 288 9.31 -15.40 6.72
C ARG A 288 7.86 -15.44 6.29
N ARG A 289 7.62 -15.26 5.01
CA ARG A 289 6.28 -15.34 4.45
C ARG A 289 6.30 -16.19 3.20
N TYR A 290 5.34 -17.10 3.11
CA TYR A 290 5.07 -17.92 1.94
C TYR A 290 3.63 -17.68 1.54
N GLU A 291 3.37 -17.48 0.26
CA GLU A 291 2.04 -17.26 -0.24
C GLU A 291 1.83 -17.93 -1.59
N GLY A 292 0.59 -18.26 -1.87
CA GLY A 292 0.17 -18.80 -3.14
C GLY A 292 -1.25 -18.42 -3.47
N TYR A 293 -1.53 -18.27 -4.76
CA TYR A 293 -2.86 -17.97 -5.24
C TYR A 293 -3.18 -18.70 -6.54
N MET A 294 -4.46 -18.87 -6.80
CA MET A 294 -4.99 -19.37 -8.07
C MET A 294 -6.32 -18.71 -8.41
N LYS A 295 -6.51 -18.49 -9.70
CA LYS A 295 -7.77 -18.01 -10.28
C LYS A 295 -8.10 -18.87 -11.48
N HIS A 296 -9.29 -19.44 -11.49
CA HIS A 296 -9.83 -20.23 -12.60
C HIS A 296 -11.08 -19.54 -13.10
N ALA A 297 -11.18 -19.29 -14.40
CA ALA A 297 -12.37 -18.76 -15.00
C ALA A 297 -12.81 -19.61 -16.20
N VAL A 298 -14.11 -19.87 -16.27
CA VAL A 298 -14.75 -20.59 -17.39
C VAL A 298 -15.79 -19.68 -18.01
N VAL A 299 -15.61 -19.35 -19.29
CA VAL A 299 -16.58 -18.61 -20.09
C VAL A 299 -17.65 -19.57 -20.58
N LEU A 300 -18.88 -19.43 -20.07
CA LEU A 300 -20.03 -20.25 -20.42
C LEU A 300 -20.71 -19.71 -21.69
N ASN A 301 -20.87 -18.40 -21.77
CA ASN A 301 -21.44 -17.72 -22.93
C ASN A 301 -20.69 -16.38 -23.14
N ALA A 302 -19.93 -16.29 -24.22
CA ALA A 302 -19.14 -15.09 -24.54
C ALA A 302 -20.03 -13.90 -24.96
N GLU A 303 -21.18 -14.16 -25.60
CA GLU A 303 -22.09 -13.11 -26.08
C GLU A 303 -22.74 -12.34 -24.90
N HIS A 304 -23.09 -13.04 -23.84
CA HIS A 304 -23.64 -12.45 -22.62
C HIS A 304 -22.60 -12.25 -21.53
N GLY A 305 -21.30 -12.43 -21.82
CA GLY A 305 -20.23 -12.33 -20.80
C GLY A 305 -20.47 -13.28 -19.61
N THR A 306 -21.26 -14.37 -19.81
CA THR A 306 -21.59 -15.31 -18.73
C THR A 306 -20.39 -16.17 -18.39
N ASN A 307 -19.98 -16.13 -17.14
CA ASN A 307 -18.80 -16.84 -16.67
C ASN A 307 -18.94 -17.28 -15.21
N ILE A 308 -18.11 -18.25 -14.86
CA ILE A 308 -17.90 -18.68 -13.46
C ILE A 308 -16.41 -18.55 -13.18
N ALA A 309 -16.05 -17.97 -12.05
CA ALA A 309 -14.69 -17.89 -11.58
C ALA A 309 -14.55 -18.44 -10.15
N LEU A 310 -13.48 -19.21 -9.95
CA LEU A 310 -13.01 -19.62 -8.64
C LEU A 310 -11.68 -18.91 -8.38
N MET A 311 -11.60 -18.19 -7.28
CA MET A 311 -10.37 -17.54 -6.82
C MET A 311 -10.02 -18.08 -5.42
N ALA A 312 -8.74 -18.34 -5.19
CA ALA A 312 -8.25 -18.74 -3.88
C ALA A 312 -6.86 -18.22 -3.63
N SER A 313 -6.55 -17.91 -2.38
CA SER A 313 -5.20 -17.61 -1.91
C SER A 313 -4.97 -18.18 -0.52
N ALA A 314 -3.71 -18.43 -0.20
CA ALA A 314 -3.28 -18.80 1.13
C ALA A 314 -1.91 -18.19 1.40
N ALA A 315 -1.68 -17.75 2.64
CA ALA A 315 -0.42 -17.22 3.10
C ALA A 315 -0.07 -17.76 4.48
N SER A 316 1.22 -17.98 4.72
CA SER A 316 1.80 -18.27 6.03
C SER A 316 2.83 -17.19 6.33
N HIS A 317 2.71 -16.56 7.49
CA HIS A 317 3.60 -15.48 7.93
C HIS A 317 4.12 -15.78 9.33
N ASP A 318 5.44 -15.95 9.43
CA ASP A 318 6.15 -16.16 10.66
C ASP A 318 6.95 -14.91 11.01
N LEU A 319 6.75 -14.35 12.20
CA LEU A 319 7.54 -13.27 12.77
C LEU A 319 8.12 -13.72 14.11
N ASP A 320 9.44 -13.56 14.26
CA ASP A 320 10.20 -13.73 15.51
C ASP A 320 10.76 -12.34 15.87
N GLY A 321 10.25 -11.72 16.94
CA GLY A 321 10.52 -10.32 17.26
C GLY A 321 10.98 -10.09 18.69
N ASN A 322 12.16 -9.49 18.84
CA ASN A 322 12.68 -8.96 20.10
C ASN A 322 12.63 -7.43 20.07
N TYR A 323 12.07 -6.82 21.11
CA TYR A 323 11.93 -5.37 21.27
C TYR A 323 12.52 -4.97 22.63
N GLY A 324 13.84 -4.94 22.74
CA GLY A 324 14.51 -4.83 24.04
C GLY A 324 14.12 -5.97 24.98
N TYR A 325 13.39 -5.68 26.07
CA TYR A 325 12.87 -6.72 26.97
C TYR A 325 11.60 -7.41 26.49
N LYS A 326 10.82 -6.77 25.63
CA LYS A 326 9.57 -7.32 25.13
C LYS A 326 9.83 -8.31 23.99
N ARG A 327 8.99 -9.32 23.91
CA ARG A 327 9.06 -10.34 22.88
C ARG A 327 7.72 -10.57 22.22
N TYR A 328 7.72 -10.78 20.93
CA TYR A 328 6.54 -11.15 20.17
C TYR A 328 6.91 -12.11 19.03
N ASP A 329 6.39 -13.33 19.12
CA ASP A 329 6.51 -14.35 18.10
C ASP A 329 5.11 -14.69 17.62
N VAL A 330 4.89 -14.71 16.32
CA VAL A 330 3.59 -15.06 15.74
C VAL A 330 3.77 -15.95 14.52
N ASN A 331 2.94 -16.99 14.47
CA ASN A 331 2.66 -17.75 13.25
C ASN A 331 1.23 -17.43 12.84
N GLU A 332 1.07 -16.82 11.68
CA GLU A 332 -0.20 -16.45 11.08
C GLU A 332 -0.43 -17.23 9.80
N THR A 333 -1.62 -17.79 9.65
CA THR A 333 -2.08 -18.43 8.42
C THR A 333 -3.38 -17.78 7.98
N ASN A 334 -3.41 -17.29 6.75
CA ASN A 334 -4.60 -16.73 6.11
C ASN A 334 -5.00 -17.62 4.93
N ALA A 335 -6.27 -17.86 4.75
CA ALA A 335 -6.81 -18.52 3.57
C ALA A 335 -8.07 -17.80 3.08
N TYR A 336 -8.16 -17.60 1.78
CA TYR A 336 -9.28 -16.97 1.12
C TYR A 336 -9.78 -17.84 -0.03
N GLY A 337 -11.09 -17.93 -0.20
CA GLY A 337 -11.72 -18.58 -1.34
C GLY A 337 -12.96 -17.81 -1.78
N GLN A 338 -13.17 -17.69 -3.09
CA GLN A 338 -14.35 -17.05 -3.66
C GLN A 338 -14.81 -17.77 -4.92
N LEU A 339 -16.08 -18.12 -4.98
CA LEU A 339 -16.75 -18.58 -6.19
C LEU A 339 -17.66 -17.45 -6.69
N MET A 340 -17.51 -17.06 -7.94
CA MET A 340 -18.24 -15.96 -8.54
C MET A 340 -18.93 -16.40 -9.83
N PHE A 341 -20.14 -15.95 -10.02
CA PHE A 341 -20.91 -16.03 -11.26
C PHE A 341 -21.23 -14.63 -11.74
N GLU A 342 -20.99 -14.34 -13.02
CA GLU A 342 -21.34 -13.06 -13.62
C GLU A 342 -22.03 -13.27 -14.97
N THR A 343 -23.05 -12.45 -15.28
CA THR A 343 -23.77 -12.48 -16.55
C THR A 343 -24.35 -11.12 -16.89
N HIS A 344 -24.41 -10.81 -18.18
CA HIS A 344 -25.20 -9.71 -18.73
C HIS A 344 -26.55 -10.25 -19.22
N PHE A 345 -27.65 -9.90 -18.54
CA PHE A 345 -28.99 -10.32 -19.01
C PHE A 345 -29.38 -9.67 -20.33
N THR A 346 -29.01 -8.37 -20.44
CA THR A 346 -29.07 -7.55 -21.64
C THR A 346 -27.92 -6.57 -21.55
N ASP A 347 -27.55 -5.89 -22.63
CA ASP A 347 -26.41 -4.98 -22.68
C ASP A 347 -26.30 -4.01 -21.48
N PRO A 348 -27.40 -3.37 -20.98
CA PRO A 348 -27.28 -2.43 -19.85
C PRO A 348 -27.26 -3.11 -18.47
N HIS A 349 -27.54 -4.40 -18.35
CA HIS A 349 -27.82 -5.07 -17.07
C HIS A 349 -26.83 -6.18 -16.75
N THR A 350 -25.97 -5.99 -15.75
CA THR A 350 -25.02 -6.99 -15.26
C THR A 350 -25.41 -7.47 -13.86
N LEU A 351 -25.39 -8.76 -13.64
CA LEU A 351 -25.56 -9.40 -12.34
C LEU A 351 -24.27 -10.15 -11.98
N SER A 352 -23.77 -9.93 -10.77
CA SER A 352 -22.68 -10.70 -10.18
C SER A 352 -23.17 -11.30 -8.87
N LEU A 353 -23.04 -12.62 -8.73
CA LEU A 353 -23.34 -13.38 -7.51
C LEU A 353 -22.08 -14.09 -7.04
N GLY A 354 -21.92 -14.27 -5.74
CA GLY A 354 -20.76 -15.02 -5.26
C GLY A 354 -20.89 -15.52 -3.84
N LEU A 355 -20.05 -16.51 -3.57
CA LEU A 355 -19.81 -17.09 -2.25
C LEU A 355 -18.35 -16.88 -1.89
N SER A 356 -18.06 -16.67 -0.62
CA SER A 356 -16.69 -16.51 -0.16
C SER A 356 -16.45 -17.17 1.19
N LEU A 357 -15.18 -17.48 1.43
CA LEU A 357 -14.63 -17.98 2.67
C LEU A 357 -13.36 -17.20 3.00
N ASN A 358 -13.27 -16.64 4.22
CA ASN A 358 -12.05 -16.15 4.84
C ASN A 358 -11.73 -17.01 6.05
N HIS A 359 -10.48 -17.37 6.23
CA HIS A 359 -10.00 -18.05 7.42
C HIS A 359 -8.69 -17.44 7.88
N ASP A 360 -8.66 -16.97 9.11
CA ASP A 360 -7.49 -16.39 9.77
C ASP A 360 -7.17 -17.20 11.03
N HIS A 361 -5.90 -17.55 11.20
CA HIS A 361 -5.40 -18.26 12.36
C HIS A 361 -4.07 -17.63 12.80
N LEU A 362 -4.04 -17.05 13.99
CA LEU A 362 -2.87 -16.45 14.59
C LEU A 362 -2.50 -17.20 15.88
N SER A 363 -1.32 -17.77 15.93
CA SER A 363 -0.73 -18.35 17.13
C SER A 363 0.38 -17.44 17.62
N GLN A 364 0.18 -16.77 18.74
CA GLN A 364 1.00 -15.70 19.26
C GLN A 364 1.64 -16.10 20.59
N ASN A 365 2.94 -15.85 20.74
CA ASN A 365 3.65 -15.96 22.02
C ASN A 365 4.27 -14.61 22.32
N TYR A 366 3.97 -14.02 23.46
CA TYR A 366 4.44 -12.69 23.77
C TYR A 366 4.76 -12.45 25.23
N ARG A 367 5.62 -11.49 25.48
CA ARG A 367 5.89 -10.87 26.77
C ARG A 367 5.86 -9.36 26.59
N LEU A 368 4.94 -8.71 27.27
CA LEU A 368 4.70 -7.27 27.17
C LEU A 368 5.34 -6.49 28.33
N GLU A 369 5.80 -7.20 29.36
CA GLU A 369 6.43 -6.61 30.52
C GLU A 369 7.79 -6.02 30.16
N HIS A 370 8.16 -5.00 30.90
CA HIS A 370 9.41 -4.27 30.76
C HIS A 370 10.60 -4.93 31.47
N PHE A 371 10.54 -6.23 31.72
CA PHE A 371 11.57 -6.99 32.41
C PHE A 371 11.99 -8.20 31.58
N ALA A 372 13.30 -8.48 31.60
CA ALA A 372 13.89 -9.54 30.78
C ALA A 372 13.41 -10.97 31.16
N GLU A 373 12.93 -11.15 32.36
CA GLU A 373 12.55 -12.45 32.90
C GLU A 373 11.03 -12.55 33.07
N GLY A 374 10.47 -13.67 32.65
CA GLY A 374 9.05 -13.97 32.76
C GLY A 374 8.58 -14.94 31.67
N PRO A 375 7.51 -15.69 31.92
CA PRO A 375 6.96 -16.62 30.94
C PRO A 375 6.37 -15.86 29.76
N LEU A 376 6.38 -16.50 28.58
CA LEU A 376 5.61 -16.02 27.44
C LEU A 376 4.14 -16.36 27.63
N THR A 377 3.28 -15.39 27.34
CA THR A 377 1.84 -15.61 27.24
C THR A 377 1.54 -16.19 25.86
N HIS A 378 0.74 -17.23 25.81
CA HIS A 378 0.28 -17.84 24.57
C HIS A 378 -1.16 -17.42 24.28
N LEU A 379 -1.41 -16.90 23.07
CA LEU A 379 -2.73 -16.49 22.61
C LEU A 379 -2.99 -17.07 21.21
N VAL A 380 -4.14 -17.70 21.03
CA VAL A 380 -4.58 -18.15 19.71
C VAL A 380 -5.86 -17.39 19.34
N GLU A 381 -5.79 -16.71 18.22
CA GLU A 381 -6.96 -16.09 17.57
C GLU A 381 -7.29 -16.90 16.32
N LYS A 382 -8.57 -17.20 16.14
CA LYS A 382 -9.04 -17.98 15.00
C LYS A 382 -10.40 -17.49 14.57
N GLU A 383 -10.50 -17.07 13.32
CA GLU A 383 -11.75 -16.64 12.73
C GLU A 383 -12.01 -17.35 11.40
N THR A 384 -13.27 -17.68 11.16
CA THR A 384 -13.76 -18.13 9.86
C THR A 384 -14.97 -17.30 9.50
N VAL A 385 -14.93 -16.65 8.35
CA VAL A 385 -16.03 -15.86 7.82
C VAL A 385 -16.51 -16.47 6.51
N THR A 386 -17.76 -16.91 6.47
CA THR A 386 -18.43 -17.37 5.25
C THR A 386 -19.41 -16.32 4.78
N GLY A 387 -19.46 -16.05 3.49
CA GLY A 387 -20.31 -14.99 2.97
C GLY A 387 -20.91 -15.28 1.61
N ALA A 388 -22.02 -14.60 1.34
CA ALA A 388 -22.67 -14.58 0.04
C ALA A 388 -22.98 -13.13 -0.35
N TYR A 389 -22.82 -12.81 -1.64
CA TYR A 389 -23.17 -11.49 -2.15
C TYR A 389 -23.95 -11.53 -3.45
N GLY A 390 -24.72 -10.46 -3.67
CA GLY A 390 -25.32 -10.12 -4.94
C GLY A 390 -25.04 -8.66 -5.28
N GLN A 391 -24.60 -8.42 -6.51
CA GLN A 391 -24.37 -7.07 -7.04
C GLN A 391 -25.04 -6.94 -8.40
N TYR A 392 -25.78 -5.86 -8.55
CA TYR A 392 -26.41 -5.47 -9.79
C TYR A 392 -25.81 -4.19 -10.30
N THR A 393 -25.46 -4.15 -11.59
CA THR A 393 -24.95 -2.96 -12.26
C THR A 393 -25.83 -2.65 -13.47
N PHE A 394 -26.23 -1.37 -13.57
CA PHE A 394 -27.00 -0.83 -14.68
C PHE A 394 -26.18 0.26 -15.37
N THR A 395 -25.89 0.06 -16.65
CA THR A 395 -25.18 1.02 -17.50
C THR A 395 -25.90 1.11 -18.84
N PRO A 396 -26.77 2.12 -19.07
CA PRO A 396 -27.47 2.28 -20.34
C PRO A 396 -26.48 2.60 -21.47
N ALA A 397 -26.87 2.27 -22.70
CA ALA A 397 -26.05 2.49 -23.90
C ALA A 397 -25.62 3.96 -24.10
N SER A 398 -26.35 4.91 -23.54
CA SER A 398 -26.00 6.35 -23.56
C SER A 398 -24.81 6.70 -22.66
N ASP A 399 -24.38 5.82 -21.78
CA ASP A 399 -23.32 6.00 -20.75
C ASP A 399 -23.51 7.24 -19.84
N VAL A 400 -24.70 7.85 -19.83
CA VAL A 400 -25.01 9.03 -19.00
C VAL A 400 -25.01 8.69 -17.51
N MET A 401 -25.31 7.42 -17.18
CA MET A 401 -25.44 6.97 -15.80
C MET A 401 -24.90 5.54 -15.68
N THR A 402 -24.25 5.23 -14.55
CA THR A 402 -24.00 3.85 -14.11
C THR A 402 -24.42 3.73 -12.65
N LEU A 403 -25.35 2.83 -12.38
CA LEU A 403 -25.77 2.49 -11.02
C LEU A 403 -25.21 1.11 -10.67
N MET A 404 -24.54 1.00 -9.54
CA MET A 404 -24.08 -0.27 -8.97
C MET A 404 -24.61 -0.39 -7.55
N ALA A 405 -25.41 -1.40 -7.29
CA ALA A 405 -26.00 -1.71 -6.00
C ALA A 405 -25.63 -3.14 -5.59
N GLY A 406 -25.10 -3.30 -4.40
CA GLY A 406 -24.68 -4.60 -3.88
C GLY A 406 -25.08 -4.79 -2.44
N VAL A 407 -25.37 -6.03 -2.08
CA VAL A 407 -25.55 -6.46 -0.70
C VAL A 407 -24.78 -7.75 -0.47
N ARG A 408 -24.16 -7.84 0.68
CA ARG A 408 -23.41 -9.01 1.13
C ARG A 408 -23.85 -9.37 2.53
N VAL A 409 -24.00 -10.67 2.78
CA VAL A 409 -24.30 -11.25 4.09
C VAL A 409 -23.17 -12.19 4.45
N ASP A 410 -22.56 -11.95 5.59
CA ASP A 410 -21.43 -12.71 6.09
C ASP A 410 -21.73 -13.24 7.50
N HIS A 411 -21.19 -14.42 7.81
CA HIS A 411 -21.24 -15.01 9.14
C HIS A 411 -19.83 -15.29 9.64
N SER A 412 -19.43 -14.55 10.67
CA SER A 412 -18.18 -14.75 11.39
C SER A 412 -18.37 -15.74 12.54
N SER A 413 -17.41 -16.63 12.71
CA SER A 413 -17.36 -17.55 13.86
C SER A 413 -17.18 -16.83 15.21
N LEU A 414 -16.71 -15.57 15.20
CA LEU A 414 -16.48 -14.76 16.40
C LEU A 414 -17.61 -13.74 16.63
N HIS A 415 -18.08 -13.09 15.57
CA HIS A 415 -18.95 -11.92 15.66
C HIS A 415 -20.39 -12.16 15.16
N GLY A 416 -20.72 -13.40 14.72
CA GLY A 416 -22.02 -13.73 14.19
C GLY A 416 -22.28 -13.14 12.80
N THR A 417 -23.57 -12.89 12.49
CA THR A 417 -24.00 -12.49 11.15
C THR A 417 -24.10 -10.98 11.02
N PHE A 418 -23.55 -10.45 9.91
CA PHE A 418 -23.62 -9.02 9.57
C PHE A 418 -23.91 -8.81 8.09
N VAL A 419 -24.37 -7.60 7.74
CA VAL A 419 -24.80 -7.25 6.39
C VAL A 419 -24.06 -6.01 5.90
N THR A 420 -23.47 -6.10 4.70
CA THR A 420 -22.68 -5.05 4.07
C THR A 420 -23.42 -4.52 2.83
N PRO A 421 -24.26 -3.48 2.95
CA PRO A 421 -24.87 -2.80 1.80
C PRO A 421 -23.90 -1.80 1.19
N ARG A 422 -23.85 -1.72 -0.15
CA ARG A 422 -23.05 -0.72 -0.89
C ARG A 422 -23.80 -0.23 -2.12
N LEU A 423 -23.71 1.07 -2.37
CA LEU A 423 -24.36 1.75 -3.49
C LEU A 423 -23.37 2.73 -4.12
N HIS A 424 -23.29 2.69 -5.44
CA HIS A 424 -22.50 3.64 -6.23
C HIS A 424 -23.33 4.14 -7.40
N LEU A 425 -23.27 5.44 -7.64
CA LEU A 425 -23.91 6.09 -8.77
C LEU A 425 -22.90 6.96 -9.47
N ARG A 426 -22.62 6.68 -10.74
CA ARG A 426 -21.89 7.58 -11.63
C ARG A 426 -22.89 8.27 -12.55
N LEU A 427 -22.74 9.59 -12.69
CA LEU A 427 -23.46 10.41 -13.64
C LEU A 427 -22.45 11.08 -14.56
N HIS A 428 -22.73 11.07 -15.87
CA HIS A 428 -21.94 11.70 -16.90
C HIS A 428 -22.84 12.63 -17.74
N PRO A 429 -23.36 13.74 -17.13
CA PRO A 429 -24.37 14.57 -17.75
C PRO A 429 -23.85 15.37 -18.94
N ALA A 430 -22.53 15.55 -19.04
CA ALA A 430 -21.86 16.22 -20.14
C ALA A 430 -20.48 15.61 -20.35
N GLN A 431 -19.94 15.66 -21.56
CA GLN A 431 -18.62 15.09 -21.90
C GLN A 431 -17.45 15.58 -21.02
N PHE A 432 -17.60 16.77 -20.46
CA PHE A 432 -16.58 17.37 -19.59
C PHE A 432 -16.85 17.17 -18.10
N LEU A 433 -17.94 16.52 -17.70
CA LEU A 433 -18.33 16.40 -16.29
C LEU A 433 -18.73 14.98 -15.94
N THR A 434 -18.05 14.42 -14.97
CA THR A 434 -18.41 13.16 -14.31
C THR A 434 -18.66 13.41 -12.83
N MET A 435 -19.76 12.91 -12.31
CA MET A 435 -20.10 12.96 -10.88
C MET A 435 -20.24 11.54 -10.35
N ARG A 436 -19.78 11.29 -9.12
CA ARG A 436 -19.95 10.00 -8.44
C ARG A 436 -20.48 10.21 -7.03
N LEU A 437 -21.41 9.35 -6.65
CA LEU A 437 -21.94 9.24 -5.30
C LEU A 437 -21.69 7.81 -4.83
N SER A 438 -21.26 7.65 -3.58
CA SER A 438 -21.11 6.36 -2.95
C SER A 438 -21.64 6.36 -1.52
N ALA A 439 -22.21 5.25 -1.10
CA ALA A 439 -22.61 5.00 0.28
C ALA A 439 -22.42 3.50 0.57
N GLY A 440 -21.84 3.18 1.70
CA GLY A 440 -21.67 1.79 2.06
C GLY A 440 -21.21 1.59 3.50
N LYS A 441 -21.46 0.38 4.00
CA LYS A 441 -21.00 -0.08 5.31
C LYS A 441 -19.82 -1.03 5.10
N GLY A 442 -18.82 -0.94 5.97
CA GLY A 442 -17.71 -1.86 6.05
C GLY A 442 -17.58 -2.43 7.44
N TYR A 443 -17.00 -3.62 7.54
CA TYR A 443 -16.73 -4.32 8.79
C TYR A 443 -15.30 -4.83 8.81
N ARG A 444 -14.72 -5.02 9.99
CA ARG A 444 -13.38 -5.55 10.14
C ARG A 444 -13.19 -6.19 11.53
N THR A 445 -12.49 -7.30 11.59
CA THR A 445 -11.99 -7.85 12.86
C THR A 445 -10.61 -7.27 13.14
N ALA A 446 -10.43 -6.69 14.31
CA ALA A 446 -9.16 -6.11 14.74
C ALA A 446 -8.29 -7.16 15.43
N HIS A 447 -7.07 -7.40 14.94
CA HIS A 447 -6.05 -8.19 15.60
C HIS A 447 -5.11 -7.26 16.38
N ALA A 448 -5.54 -6.88 17.60
CA ALA A 448 -4.99 -5.74 18.34
C ALA A 448 -3.47 -5.75 18.48
N LEU A 449 -2.87 -6.88 18.90
CA LEU A 449 -1.43 -6.99 19.06
C LEU A 449 -0.74 -7.21 17.70
N ALA A 450 -1.25 -8.11 16.87
CA ALA A 450 -0.64 -8.47 15.60
C ALA A 450 -0.50 -7.28 14.65
N GLU A 451 -1.51 -6.43 14.55
CA GLU A 451 -1.51 -5.25 13.67
C GLU A 451 -0.71 -4.07 14.24
N ASN A 452 -0.41 -4.10 15.54
CA ASN A 452 0.22 -2.97 16.25
C ASN A 452 1.46 -3.39 17.03
N HIS A 453 2.11 -4.49 16.67
CA HIS A 453 3.30 -4.97 17.40
C HIS A 453 4.49 -4.00 17.35
N TYR A 454 4.50 -3.01 16.44
CA TYR A 454 5.46 -1.91 16.45
C TYR A 454 5.39 -1.08 17.76
N LEU A 455 4.22 -1.05 18.46
CA LEU A 455 4.07 -0.40 19.78
C LEU A 455 4.94 -1.05 20.86
N LEU A 456 5.42 -2.28 20.64
CA LEU A 456 6.34 -2.95 21.56
C LEU A 456 7.72 -2.28 21.62
N ALA A 457 8.09 -1.48 20.63
CA ALA A 457 9.30 -0.66 20.64
C ALA A 457 9.29 0.38 21.78
N SER A 458 8.10 0.82 22.23
CA SER A 458 7.94 1.76 23.31
C SER A 458 8.07 1.08 24.69
N GLY A 459 8.59 1.80 25.69
CA GLY A 459 8.60 1.40 27.09
C GLY A 459 7.20 1.35 27.74
N ARG A 460 6.19 1.95 27.12
CA ARG A 460 4.80 1.96 27.62
C ARG A 460 4.25 0.55 27.82
N ARG A 461 3.45 0.37 28.85
CA ARG A 461 2.67 -0.86 29.05
C ARG A 461 1.47 -0.86 28.12
N LEU A 462 1.26 -1.96 27.40
CA LEU A 462 0.06 -2.17 26.60
C LEU A 462 -1.04 -2.79 27.46
N VAL A 463 -2.25 -2.24 27.38
CA VAL A 463 -3.44 -2.74 28.07
C VAL A 463 -4.55 -2.90 27.03
N PHE A 464 -5.05 -4.13 26.91
CA PHE A 464 -6.09 -4.49 25.98
C PHE A 464 -7.43 -4.59 26.70
N GLY A 465 -8.45 -3.91 26.18
CA GLY A 465 -9.83 -4.10 26.56
C GLY A 465 -10.56 -5.06 25.64
N ASP A 466 -11.84 -5.28 25.90
CA ASP A 466 -12.70 -6.06 25.02
C ASP A 466 -12.94 -5.28 23.72
N LEU A 467 -12.75 -5.94 22.57
CA LEU A 467 -12.94 -5.36 21.24
C LEU A 467 -14.14 -5.99 20.56
N HIS A 468 -14.99 -5.16 19.98
CA HIS A 468 -16.04 -5.59 19.07
C HIS A 468 -15.54 -5.63 17.62
N GLN A 469 -16.31 -6.26 16.74
CA GLN A 469 -16.08 -6.14 15.32
C GLN A 469 -16.21 -4.68 14.89
N GLU A 470 -15.15 -4.12 14.32
CA GLU A 470 -15.16 -2.73 13.84
C GLU A 470 -16.16 -2.57 12.71
N SER A 471 -16.91 -1.47 12.73
CA SER A 471 -17.86 -1.16 11.67
C SER A 471 -18.02 0.34 11.48
N ALA A 472 -18.16 0.73 10.21
CA ALA A 472 -18.36 2.13 9.86
C ALA A 472 -19.19 2.29 8.57
N TRP A 473 -19.90 3.42 8.52
CA TRP A 473 -20.50 3.94 7.30
C TRP A 473 -19.56 4.93 6.62
N ASN A 474 -19.43 4.80 5.30
CA ASN A 474 -18.72 5.75 4.46
C ASN A 474 -19.68 6.31 3.39
N TYR A 475 -19.61 7.63 3.21
CA TYR A 475 -20.34 8.37 2.17
C TYR A 475 -19.34 9.18 1.36
N GLY A 476 -19.43 9.12 0.04
CA GLY A 476 -18.55 9.82 -0.87
C GLY A 476 -19.30 10.60 -1.94
N PHE A 477 -18.79 11.77 -2.27
CA PHE A 477 -19.19 12.57 -3.42
C PHE A 477 -17.95 13.04 -4.15
N THR A 478 -17.90 12.81 -5.46
CA THR A 478 -16.77 13.21 -6.30
C THR A 478 -17.28 13.87 -7.58
N THR A 479 -16.64 14.96 -7.97
CA THR A 479 -16.84 15.58 -9.30
C THR A 479 -15.52 15.62 -10.04
N ALA A 480 -15.57 15.35 -11.33
CA ALA A 480 -14.43 15.37 -12.22
C ALA A 480 -14.76 16.17 -13.47
N TRP A 481 -13.91 17.12 -13.80
CA TRP A 481 -14.09 18.09 -14.88
C TRP A 481 -12.91 17.98 -15.84
N ASP A 482 -13.19 17.72 -17.10
CA ASP A 482 -12.23 17.66 -18.20
C ASP A 482 -12.52 18.83 -19.17
N ILE A 483 -11.92 19.99 -18.91
CA ILE A 483 -12.24 21.25 -19.58
C ILE A 483 -11.22 21.53 -20.68
N PRO A 484 -11.62 21.59 -21.96
CA PRO A 484 -10.73 22.06 -23.02
C PRO A 484 -10.32 23.52 -22.78
N LEU A 485 -9.03 23.77 -22.60
CA LEU A 485 -8.47 25.09 -22.35
C LEU A 485 -7.20 25.27 -23.18
N TRP A 486 -7.16 26.29 -24.06
CA TRP A 486 -6.04 26.61 -24.95
C TRP A 486 -5.50 25.40 -25.75
N GLY A 487 -6.41 24.58 -26.28
CA GLY A 487 -6.08 23.39 -27.06
C GLY A 487 -5.55 22.20 -26.27
N LYS A 488 -5.59 22.26 -24.94
CA LYS A 488 -5.20 21.21 -24.00
C LYS A 488 -6.33 20.92 -23.01
N LEU A 489 -6.20 19.85 -22.23
CA LEU A 489 -7.23 19.42 -21.29
C LEU A 489 -6.84 19.82 -19.87
N LEU A 490 -7.61 20.76 -19.28
CA LEU A 490 -7.54 21.05 -17.85
C LEU A 490 -8.40 20.02 -17.11
N LYS A 491 -7.79 19.26 -16.22
CA LYS A 491 -8.48 18.28 -15.38
C LYS A 491 -8.60 18.82 -13.96
N ILE A 492 -9.82 18.86 -13.45
CA ILE A 492 -10.11 19.22 -12.07
C ILE A 492 -10.86 18.06 -11.43
N ASN A 493 -10.45 17.65 -10.25
CA ASN A 493 -11.14 16.66 -9.45
C ASN A 493 -11.41 17.24 -8.07
N ALA A 494 -12.65 17.16 -7.60
CA ALA A 494 -13.03 17.58 -6.26
C ALA A 494 -13.85 16.48 -5.59
N GLU A 495 -13.50 16.14 -4.37
CA GLU A 495 -14.13 15.05 -3.65
C GLU A 495 -14.33 15.36 -2.18
N TYR A 496 -15.35 14.77 -1.63
CA TYR A 496 -15.69 14.80 -0.23
C TYR A 496 -16.06 13.41 0.24
N HIS A 497 -15.49 13.00 1.38
CA HIS A 497 -15.82 11.76 2.05
C HIS A 497 -16.15 12.00 3.51
N TYR A 498 -17.17 11.32 4.00
CA TYR A 498 -17.57 11.27 5.39
C TYR A 498 -17.59 9.83 5.87
N THR A 499 -16.81 9.53 6.93
CA THR A 499 -16.79 8.22 7.57
C THR A 499 -17.25 8.37 9.03
N ARG A 500 -18.15 7.50 9.47
CA ARG A 500 -18.64 7.42 10.84
C ARG A 500 -18.53 6.00 11.35
N PHE A 501 -17.78 5.82 12.43
CA PHE A 501 -17.65 4.54 13.11
C PHE A 501 -18.83 4.28 14.05
N GLU A 502 -19.25 3.04 14.11
CA GLU A 502 -20.14 2.50 15.14
C GLU A 502 -19.32 1.77 16.20
N HIS A 503 -18.34 0.94 15.79
CA HIS A 503 -17.33 0.30 16.61
C HIS A 503 -15.97 0.53 15.99
N GLN A 504 -14.97 0.79 16.81
CA GLN A 504 -13.60 1.08 16.39
C GLN A 504 -12.61 0.70 17.47
N MET A 505 -11.53 0.03 17.09
CA MET A 505 -10.36 -0.11 17.96
C MET A 505 -9.68 1.26 18.12
N VAL A 506 -9.60 1.76 19.33
CA VAL A 506 -8.98 3.04 19.68
C VAL A 506 -7.66 2.78 20.42
N ILE A 507 -6.56 3.28 19.87
CA ILE A 507 -5.26 3.31 20.53
C ILE A 507 -5.16 4.64 21.26
N ASP A 508 -5.31 4.59 22.59
CA ASP A 508 -5.30 5.76 23.47
C ASP A 508 -3.93 5.92 24.14
N MET A 509 -3.24 6.98 23.76
CA MET A 509 -1.98 7.43 24.34
C MET A 509 -2.16 8.75 25.12
N ASP A 510 -3.39 9.26 25.21
CA ASP A 510 -3.72 10.51 25.90
C ASP A 510 -3.98 10.29 27.40
N SER A 511 -4.63 9.20 27.76
CA SER A 511 -5.12 8.97 29.12
C SER A 511 -4.02 8.68 30.15
N ASN A 512 -2.87 8.15 29.70
CA ASN A 512 -1.75 7.85 30.59
C ASN A 512 -0.40 7.86 29.83
N PRO A 513 0.65 8.53 30.36
CA PRO A 513 1.95 8.61 29.69
C PRO A 513 2.71 7.29 29.63
N LEU A 514 2.49 6.39 30.59
CA LEU A 514 3.19 5.12 30.72
C LEU A 514 2.39 3.92 30.21
N VAL A 515 1.17 4.18 29.72
CA VAL A 515 0.25 3.12 29.26
C VAL A 515 -0.34 3.51 27.93
N THR A 516 -0.36 2.56 27.01
CA THR A 516 -1.17 2.64 25.80
C THR A 516 -2.37 1.71 25.97
N TYR A 517 -3.57 2.29 25.98
CA TYR A 517 -4.80 1.51 26.03
C TYR A 517 -5.26 1.20 24.60
N ILE A 518 -5.65 -0.04 24.37
CA ILE A 518 -6.25 -0.51 23.11
C ILE A 518 -7.63 -1.01 23.45
N ASN A 519 -8.63 -0.17 23.26
CA ASN A 519 -10.01 -0.39 23.68
C ASN A 519 -10.99 -0.22 22.51
N ASP A 520 -12.21 -0.73 22.68
CA ASP A 520 -13.30 -0.36 21.78
C ASP A 520 -13.72 1.10 21.99
N LEU A 521 -14.27 1.71 20.96
CA LEU A 521 -14.73 3.09 20.97
C LEU A 521 -15.86 3.29 21.98
N ASP A 522 -15.60 4.09 23.00
CA ASP A 522 -16.64 4.59 23.92
C ASP A 522 -16.99 6.04 23.58
N GLY A 523 -17.95 6.21 22.66
CA GLY A 523 -18.39 7.52 22.23
C GLY A 523 -18.54 7.67 20.71
N LYS A 524 -17.89 8.67 20.11
CA LYS A 524 -18.02 9.01 18.68
C LYS A 524 -16.68 9.02 17.99
N SER A 525 -16.64 8.49 16.79
CA SER A 525 -15.49 8.65 15.89
C SER A 525 -15.97 8.96 14.47
N ARG A 526 -15.36 9.97 13.83
CA ARG A 526 -15.73 10.42 12.50
C ARG A 526 -14.56 11.07 11.76
N SER A 527 -14.60 11.00 10.45
CA SER A 527 -13.68 11.69 9.54
C SER A 527 -14.45 12.44 8.47
N HIS A 528 -14.06 13.69 8.24
CA HIS A 528 -14.44 14.49 7.06
C HIS A 528 -13.18 14.78 6.26
N THR A 529 -13.15 14.37 5.00
CA THR A 529 -12.03 14.61 4.09
C THR A 529 -12.51 15.34 2.85
N TRP A 530 -11.85 16.44 2.53
CA TRP A 530 -12.03 17.23 1.30
C TRP A 530 -10.74 17.19 0.51
N GLN A 531 -10.83 16.95 -0.79
CA GLN A 531 -9.68 17.03 -1.68
C GLN A 531 -10.07 17.72 -2.98
N VAL A 532 -9.17 18.55 -3.45
CA VAL A 532 -9.22 19.12 -4.81
C VAL A 532 -7.86 18.92 -5.44
N ASP A 533 -7.84 18.40 -6.65
CA ASP A 533 -6.63 18.30 -7.47
C ASP A 533 -6.89 18.87 -8.87
N VAL A 534 -5.88 19.55 -9.40
CA VAL A 534 -5.89 20.19 -10.70
C VAL A 534 -4.64 19.74 -11.46
N SER A 535 -4.81 19.20 -12.65
CA SER A 535 -3.72 18.83 -13.54
C SER A 535 -3.85 19.53 -14.89
N TYR A 536 -2.75 20.10 -15.36
CA TYR A 536 -2.72 20.81 -16.65
C TYR A 536 -1.36 20.64 -17.35
N PRO A 537 -1.35 20.26 -18.64
CA PRO A 537 -0.14 20.22 -19.45
C PRO A 537 0.21 21.65 -19.94
N ILE A 538 1.07 22.38 -19.20
CA ILE A 538 1.40 23.79 -19.45
C ILE A 538 1.98 24.01 -20.85
N VAL A 539 3.03 23.26 -21.20
CA VAL A 539 3.62 23.20 -22.52
C VAL A 539 3.75 21.74 -22.95
N GLU A 540 4.15 21.48 -24.19
CA GLU A 540 4.37 20.12 -24.64
C GLU A 540 5.48 19.47 -23.79
N GLY A 541 5.18 18.30 -23.23
CA GLY A 541 6.07 17.56 -22.36
C GLY A 541 6.07 17.98 -20.88
N LEU A 542 5.50 19.13 -20.51
CA LEU A 542 5.41 19.59 -19.11
C LEU A 542 3.99 19.46 -18.58
N GLU A 543 3.81 18.59 -17.61
CA GLU A 543 2.56 18.43 -16.84
C GLU A 543 2.75 18.98 -15.42
N LEU A 544 1.79 19.79 -14.96
CA LEU A 544 1.75 20.29 -13.59
C LEU A 544 0.49 19.76 -12.91
N THR A 545 0.65 19.19 -11.73
CA THR A 545 -0.45 18.79 -10.84
C THR A 545 -0.32 19.53 -9.53
N VAL A 546 -1.41 20.15 -9.09
CA VAL A 546 -1.54 20.79 -7.78
C VAL A 546 -2.71 20.18 -7.06
N ALA A 547 -2.50 19.76 -5.81
CA ALA A 547 -3.56 19.19 -5.00
C ALA A 547 -3.56 19.77 -3.58
N TYR A 548 -4.74 19.86 -3.01
CA TYR A 548 -4.97 20.21 -1.62
C TYR A 548 -5.99 19.27 -0.99
N ARG A 549 -5.66 18.73 0.18
CA ARG A 549 -6.55 17.87 0.97
C ARG A 549 -6.65 18.41 2.39
N HIS A 550 -7.86 18.41 2.93
CA HIS A 550 -8.14 18.75 4.33
C HIS A 550 -8.80 17.56 5.03
N ASN A 551 -8.33 17.24 6.25
CA ASN A 551 -8.82 16.17 7.09
C ASN A 551 -9.30 16.74 8.43
N ASP A 552 -10.56 16.48 8.82
CA ASP A 552 -11.08 16.69 10.18
C ASP A 552 -11.44 15.31 10.76
N VAL A 553 -10.48 14.71 11.46
CA VAL A 553 -10.63 13.38 12.07
C VAL A 553 -10.74 13.56 13.60
N LYS A 554 -11.84 13.10 14.17
CA LYS A 554 -12.11 13.20 15.59
C LYS A 554 -12.57 11.87 16.15
N THR A 555 -11.99 11.51 17.30
CA THR A 555 -12.31 10.29 18.05
C THR A 555 -12.47 10.65 19.54
N THR A 556 -13.32 9.94 20.24
CA THR A 556 -13.49 10.11 21.69
C THR A 556 -12.32 9.43 22.41
N TYR A 557 -11.62 10.20 23.23
CA TYR A 557 -10.59 9.76 24.17
C TYR A 557 -10.99 10.25 25.56
N ASP A 558 -10.99 9.37 26.55
CA ASP A 558 -11.40 9.71 27.93
C ASP A 558 -12.72 10.54 27.98
N GLY A 559 -13.75 10.05 27.28
CA GLY A 559 -15.07 10.70 27.21
C GLY A 559 -15.12 12.02 26.42
N LYS A 560 -14.03 12.51 25.84
CA LYS A 560 -13.96 13.78 25.10
C LYS A 560 -13.71 13.55 23.63
N LEU A 561 -14.55 14.13 22.77
CA LEU A 561 -14.36 14.10 21.32
C LEU A 561 -13.25 15.08 20.93
N ARG A 562 -12.10 14.56 20.48
CA ARG A 562 -10.88 15.33 20.15
C ARG A 562 -10.39 15.00 18.76
N GLU A 563 -9.52 15.85 18.21
CA GLU A 563 -8.75 15.53 17.00
C GLU A 563 -7.89 14.28 17.24
N LYS A 564 -7.86 13.37 16.26
CA LYS A 564 -6.98 12.20 16.30
C LYS A 564 -5.51 12.67 16.37
N PRO A 565 -4.71 12.21 17.36
CA PRO A 565 -3.32 12.62 17.44
C PRO A 565 -2.49 12.12 16.26
N LEU A 566 -1.33 12.73 16.04
CA LEU A 566 -0.36 12.40 15.00
C LEU A 566 -0.98 12.35 13.57
N THR A 567 -2.01 13.18 13.35
CA THR A 567 -2.72 13.27 12.07
C THR A 567 -2.70 14.71 11.57
N PRO A 568 -2.08 14.99 10.41
CA PRO A 568 -2.04 16.33 9.84
C PRO A 568 -3.44 16.77 9.37
N ARG A 569 -3.79 18.04 9.64
CA ARG A 569 -5.08 18.62 9.24
C ARG A 569 -5.20 18.80 7.73
N PHE A 570 -4.09 19.04 7.04
CA PHE A 570 -4.10 19.21 5.59
C PHE A 570 -2.82 18.68 4.95
N LYS A 571 -2.91 18.40 3.66
CA LYS A 571 -1.78 18.11 2.79
C LYS A 571 -1.91 18.91 1.50
N GLY A 572 -0.84 19.61 1.12
CA GLY A 572 -0.66 20.20 -0.19
C GLY A 572 0.35 19.38 -1.00
N LEU A 573 0.14 19.30 -2.31
CA LEU A 573 1.06 18.65 -3.23
C LEU A 573 1.18 19.48 -4.49
N VAL A 574 2.43 19.71 -4.95
CA VAL A 574 2.74 20.26 -6.27
C VAL A 574 3.70 19.31 -6.95
N ALA A 575 3.29 18.71 -8.04
CA ALA A 575 4.11 17.81 -8.85
C ALA A 575 4.25 18.36 -10.27
N ALA A 576 5.49 18.47 -10.73
CA ALA A 576 5.85 18.88 -12.08
C ALA A 576 6.67 17.81 -12.74
N SER A 577 6.27 17.37 -13.94
CA SER A 577 6.99 16.36 -14.72
C SER A 577 7.25 16.92 -16.12
N TYR A 578 8.52 17.00 -16.52
CA TYR A 578 8.91 17.46 -17.84
C TYR A 578 9.67 16.38 -18.61
N LYS A 579 9.16 16.00 -19.76
CA LYS A 579 9.80 15.07 -20.68
C LYS A 579 10.17 15.78 -21.96
N THR A 580 11.44 15.73 -22.34
CA THR A 580 11.94 16.35 -23.58
C THR A 580 11.23 15.79 -24.81
N PRO A 581 11.17 16.53 -25.95
CA PRO A 581 10.42 16.12 -27.16
C PRO A 581 10.80 14.74 -27.69
N LEU A 582 12.10 14.38 -27.65
CA LEU A 582 12.59 13.06 -28.06
C LEU A 582 12.42 11.99 -26.96
N GLY A 583 11.87 12.33 -25.79
CA GLY A 583 11.71 11.43 -24.65
C GLY A 583 13.00 10.94 -24.01
N LEU A 584 14.15 11.60 -24.31
CA LEU A 584 15.46 11.16 -23.84
C LEU A 584 15.74 11.57 -22.39
N TRP A 585 15.22 12.68 -21.95
CA TRP A 585 15.34 13.19 -20.58
C TRP A 585 13.97 13.40 -19.97
N GLU A 586 13.86 13.06 -18.71
CA GLU A 586 12.68 13.28 -17.88
C GLU A 586 13.12 13.92 -16.56
N PHE A 587 12.42 14.97 -16.13
CA PHE A 587 12.68 15.74 -14.93
C PHE A 587 11.40 15.77 -14.11
N ASP A 588 11.46 15.24 -12.90
CA ASP A 588 10.33 15.14 -12.00
C ASP A 588 10.65 15.88 -10.71
N VAL A 589 9.71 16.71 -10.24
CA VAL A 589 9.82 17.45 -8.99
C VAL A 589 8.51 17.36 -8.25
N THR A 590 8.55 16.99 -6.98
CA THR A 590 7.38 16.89 -6.12
C THR A 590 7.63 17.64 -4.81
N LEU A 591 6.83 18.65 -4.54
CA LEU A 591 6.77 19.37 -3.28
C LEU A 591 5.54 18.91 -2.50
N GLN A 592 5.73 18.42 -1.29
CA GLN A 592 4.69 18.10 -0.34
C GLN A 592 4.70 19.09 0.82
N VAL A 593 3.52 19.59 1.21
CA VAL A 593 3.33 20.44 2.38
C VAL A 593 2.39 19.71 3.32
N ASN A 594 2.92 19.26 4.45
CA ASN A 594 2.15 18.57 5.48
C ASN A 594 1.74 19.56 6.56
N GLY A 595 0.46 19.58 6.91
CA GLY A 595 -0.11 20.51 7.87
C GLY A 595 0.23 20.18 9.32
N SER A 596 -0.04 21.10 10.21
CA SER A 596 0.04 20.88 11.65
C SER A 596 -1.06 19.91 12.13
N GLY A 597 -0.80 19.21 13.24
CA GLY A 597 -1.78 18.32 13.86
C GLY A 597 -1.62 18.31 15.40
N ARG A 598 -2.52 17.58 16.07
CA ARG A 598 -2.49 17.42 17.52
C ARG A 598 -1.45 16.36 17.91
N MET A 599 -0.70 16.63 18.97
CA MET A 599 0.07 15.63 19.71
C MET A 599 -0.81 15.00 20.79
N PRO A 600 -0.50 13.79 21.28
CA PRO A 600 -1.06 13.33 22.56
C PRO A 600 -0.88 14.36 23.67
N ASP A 601 -1.70 14.31 24.71
CA ASP A 601 -1.58 15.28 25.82
C ASP A 601 -0.18 15.18 26.44
N PRO A 602 0.55 16.30 26.66
CA PRO A 602 1.87 16.29 27.24
C PRO A 602 1.79 15.95 28.73
N TYR A 603 2.79 15.24 29.20
CA TYR A 603 2.91 14.89 30.62
C TYR A 603 4.17 15.50 31.22
N TYR A 604 4.02 15.99 32.43
CA TYR A 604 5.10 16.47 33.25
C TYR A 604 5.42 15.39 34.28
N ILE A 605 6.49 14.64 34.06
CA ILE A 605 7.11 13.77 35.06
C ILE A 605 8.36 14.51 35.54
N ASP A 606 9.01 14.06 36.62
CA ASP A 606 10.09 14.74 37.36
C ASP A 606 11.19 15.43 36.54
N ASP A 607 11.31 15.19 35.23
CA ASP A 607 12.12 15.94 34.29
C ASP A 607 11.30 16.46 33.10
N PRO A 608 10.70 17.66 33.23
CA PRO A 608 9.86 18.24 32.17
C PRO A 608 10.59 18.48 30.84
N ALA A 609 11.92 18.62 30.85
CA ALA A 609 12.69 18.90 29.64
C ALA A 609 12.77 17.71 28.68
N GLN A 610 12.66 16.49 29.19
CA GLN A 610 12.73 15.26 28.39
C GLN A 610 11.35 14.72 28.00
N LEU A 611 10.28 15.12 28.68
CA LEU A 611 8.96 14.49 28.58
C LEU A 611 7.85 15.46 28.18
N SER A 612 8.16 16.73 27.95
CA SER A 612 7.20 17.69 27.43
C SER A 612 7.38 17.87 25.93
N TRP A 613 6.27 17.93 25.23
CA TRP A 613 6.20 18.32 23.82
C TRP A 613 5.08 19.33 23.64
N GLU A 614 5.17 20.10 22.56
CA GLU A 614 4.14 21.06 22.22
C GLU A 614 2.80 20.33 21.94
N PRO A 615 1.64 20.90 22.32
CA PRO A 615 0.33 20.30 22.08
C PRO A 615 0.02 20.03 20.61
N ARG A 616 0.77 20.67 19.71
CA ARG A 616 0.63 20.54 18.25
C ARG A 616 2.00 20.48 17.59
N PHE A 617 2.14 19.54 16.66
CA PHE A 617 3.30 19.54 15.78
C PHE A 617 3.14 20.57 14.65
N PRO A 618 4.24 21.17 14.15
CA PRO A 618 4.22 22.21 13.13
C PRO A 618 3.94 21.63 11.74
N ALA A 619 3.55 22.50 10.80
CA ALA A 619 3.55 22.19 9.38
C ALA A 619 5.00 22.13 8.85
N HIS A 620 5.23 21.26 7.86
CA HIS A 620 6.53 21.10 7.23
C HIS A 620 6.43 20.80 5.75
N CYS A 621 7.53 20.98 5.03
CA CYS A 621 7.64 20.74 3.61
C CYS A 621 8.70 19.67 3.31
N GLN A 622 8.43 18.85 2.29
CA GLN A 622 9.39 17.92 1.71
C GLN A 622 9.46 18.13 0.19
N LEU A 623 10.68 18.25 -0.33
CA LEU A 623 10.93 18.38 -1.76
C LEU A 623 11.66 17.13 -2.24
N ASN A 624 11.13 16.48 -3.25
CA ASN A 624 11.75 15.36 -3.95
C ASN A 624 11.98 15.73 -5.41
N ALA A 625 13.10 15.30 -5.98
CA ALA A 625 13.40 15.54 -7.39
C ALA A 625 14.14 14.35 -8.01
N GLN A 626 13.87 14.08 -9.27
CA GLN A 626 14.53 13.05 -10.05
C GLN A 626 14.82 13.52 -11.47
N VAL A 627 15.94 13.09 -12.01
CA VAL A 627 16.28 13.20 -13.43
C VAL A 627 16.53 11.81 -13.97
N THR A 628 15.83 11.47 -15.06
CA THR A 628 15.97 10.18 -15.74
C THR A 628 16.50 10.39 -17.16
N ARG A 629 17.56 9.69 -17.53
CA ARG A 629 18.07 9.59 -18.90
C ARG A 629 17.67 8.26 -19.50
N TRP A 630 16.92 8.30 -20.58
CA TRP A 630 16.47 7.14 -21.33
C TRP A 630 17.41 6.85 -22.51
N PHE A 631 17.83 5.60 -22.61
CA PHE A 631 18.58 5.04 -23.75
C PHE A 631 17.75 3.91 -24.35
N ARG A 632 18.23 3.35 -25.46
CA ARG A 632 17.48 2.30 -26.19
C ARG A 632 17.20 1.05 -25.34
N HIS A 633 18.17 0.57 -24.56
CA HIS A 633 18.11 -0.68 -23.81
C HIS A 633 18.22 -0.48 -22.28
N PHE A 634 18.43 0.72 -21.82
CA PHE A 634 18.54 1.01 -20.41
C PHE A 634 18.15 2.45 -20.10
N SER A 635 17.88 2.74 -18.84
CA SER A 635 17.76 4.10 -18.33
C SER A 635 18.56 4.26 -17.04
N VAL A 636 19.08 5.45 -16.82
CA VAL A 636 19.76 5.85 -15.59
C VAL A 636 18.94 6.94 -14.94
N TYR A 637 18.71 6.82 -13.64
CA TYR A 637 18.01 7.83 -12.86
C TYR A 637 18.82 8.24 -11.64
N LEU A 638 18.85 9.54 -11.40
CA LEU A 638 19.51 10.19 -10.26
C LEU A 638 18.47 11.09 -9.60
N GLY A 639 18.35 11.02 -8.29
CA GLY A 639 17.41 11.86 -7.58
C GLY A 639 17.76 12.09 -6.12
N GLY A 640 16.88 12.78 -5.45
CA GLY A 640 16.97 13.01 -4.02
C GLY A 640 15.60 13.14 -3.39
N GLU A 641 15.50 12.62 -2.20
CA GLU A 641 14.32 12.69 -1.35
C GLU A 641 14.57 13.65 -0.19
N ASN A 642 13.49 14.29 0.25
CA ASN A 642 13.54 15.27 1.34
C ASN A 642 14.67 16.31 1.18
N LEU A 643 14.83 16.87 -0.02
CA LEU A 643 15.86 17.87 -0.34
C LEU A 643 15.75 19.15 0.51
N THR A 644 14.62 19.37 1.19
CA THR A 644 14.46 20.41 2.22
C THR A 644 15.23 20.08 3.50
N ASN A 645 15.73 18.87 3.64
CA ASN A 645 16.42 18.33 4.81
C ASN A 645 15.65 18.55 6.12
N TYR A 646 14.31 18.56 6.03
CA TYR A 646 13.49 18.71 7.22
C TYR A 646 13.45 17.38 7.98
N ARG A 647 13.67 17.44 9.30
CA ARG A 647 13.54 16.30 10.22
C ARG A 647 12.64 16.67 11.37
N GLN A 648 11.88 15.70 11.86
CA GLN A 648 11.19 15.87 13.11
C GLN A 648 12.20 16.03 14.24
N PRO A 649 12.13 17.12 15.05
CA PRO A 649 12.95 17.21 16.24
C PRO A 649 12.50 16.18 17.28
N ASN A 650 13.46 15.53 17.93
CA ASN A 650 13.24 14.54 19.00
C ASN A 650 12.17 13.47 18.65
N PRO A 651 12.39 12.62 17.62
CA PRO A 651 11.40 11.61 17.24
C PRO A 651 11.28 10.51 18.28
N ILE A 652 12.25 10.36 19.18
CA ILE A 652 12.28 9.39 20.28
C ILE A 652 12.27 10.14 21.61
N ILE A 653 11.29 9.83 22.45
CA ILE A 653 11.16 10.37 23.80
C ILE A 653 12.03 9.56 24.76
N ALA A 654 12.69 10.23 25.71
CA ALA A 654 13.61 9.64 26.69
C ALA A 654 14.68 8.75 26.04
N VAL A 655 15.27 9.22 24.96
CA VAL A 655 16.28 8.53 24.13
C VAL A 655 17.49 8.07 24.92
N ASP A 656 17.88 8.83 25.97
CA ASP A 656 18.99 8.50 26.88
C ASP A 656 18.67 7.31 27.84
N GLN A 657 17.41 6.91 27.92
CA GLN A 657 16.91 5.88 28.84
C GLN A 657 16.10 4.80 28.10
N PRO A 658 16.65 4.13 27.09
CA PRO A 658 15.89 3.25 26.21
C PRO A 658 15.31 2.00 26.91
N TRP A 659 15.87 1.68 28.09
CA TRP A 659 15.41 0.59 28.95
C TRP A 659 14.35 1.03 29.98
N SER A 660 13.94 2.31 29.98
CA SER A 660 12.93 2.84 30.90
C SER A 660 11.51 2.73 30.32
N GLN A 661 10.50 2.85 31.20
CA GLN A 661 9.09 2.93 30.79
C GLN A 661 8.75 4.25 30.08
N LEU A 662 9.64 5.23 30.16
CA LEU A 662 9.47 6.55 29.53
C LEU A 662 9.90 6.56 28.06
N PHE A 663 10.71 5.57 27.66
CA PHE A 663 11.20 5.47 26.28
C PHE A 663 10.02 5.29 25.30
N ASP A 664 9.93 6.18 24.33
CA ASP A 664 8.83 6.11 23.37
C ASP A 664 9.21 6.62 21.97
N PRO A 665 9.41 5.70 21.01
CA PRO A 665 9.64 6.05 19.61
C PRO A 665 8.35 6.20 18.79
N THR A 666 7.15 6.13 19.39
CA THR A 666 5.88 6.11 18.65
C THR A 666 5.28 7.50 18.40
N MET A 667 5.94 8.57 18.86
CA MET A 667 5.51 9.96 18.69
C MET A 667 5.90 10.59 17.34
N VAL A 668 5.82 9.81 16.27
CA VAL A 668 6.25 10.23 14.93
C VAL A 668 5.13 10.91 14.16
N TRP A 669 5.40 12.12 13.67
CA TRP A 669 4.48 12.93 12.86
C TRP A 669 5.13 13.50 11.60
N GLY A 670 6.45 13.47 11.47
CA GLY A 670 7.23 14.01 10.36
C GLY A 670 8.34 13.06 9.91
N PRO A 671 9.20 13.49 8.97
CA PRO A 671 10.32 12.69 8.53
C PRO A 671 11.30 12.44 9.66
N VAL A 672 11.74 11.21 9.82
CA VAL A 672 12.77 10.80 10.79
C VAL A 672 14.16 11.04 10.19
N SER A 673 14.32 10.70 8.88
CA SER A 673 15.56 10.90 8.12
C SER A 673 15.58 12.22 7.38
N GLY A 674 16.77 12.76 7.13
CA GLY A 674 17.02 13.99 6.39
C GLY A 674 17.02 13.81 4.87
N ALA A 675 17.78 14.69 4.19
CA ALA A 675 17.95 14.62 2.74
C ALA A 675 18.76 13.38 2.35
N MET A 676 18.30 12.65 1.34
CA MET A 676 18.92 11.44 0.81
C MET A 676 19.08 11.58 -0.71
N ALA A 677 20.24 11.21 -1.23
CA ALA A 677 20.50 11.10 -2.66
C ALA A 677 20.49 9.63 -3.09
N TYR A 678 20.03 9.36 -4.31
CA TYR A 678 20.02 8.01 -4.86
C TYR A 678 20.38 7.98 -6.34
N LEU A 679 20.88 6.83 -6.77
CA LEU A 679 21.21 6.51 -8.15
C LEU A 679 20.69 5.12 -8.49
N GLY A 680 20.16 4.94 -9.69
CA GLY A 680 19.81 3.61 -10.17
C GLY A 680 19.88 3.48 -11.69
N ILE A 681 19.88 2.22 -12.11
CA ILE A 681 19.90 1.84 -13.52
C ILE A 681 18.85 0.75 -13.78
N ARG A 682 18.06 0.93 -14.84
CA ARG A 682 17.10 -0.07 -15.34
C ARG A 682 17.62 -0.56 -16.68
N ILE A 683 17.80 -1.87 -16.85
CA ILE A 683 18.36 -2.49 -18.04
C ILE A 683 17.32 -3.48 -18.59
N ASN A 684 16.94 -3.32 -19.86
CA ASN A 684 16.08 -4.26 -20.57
C ASN A 684 16.96 -5.11 -21.49
N LEU A 685 17.03 -6.41 -21.18
CA LEU A 685 17.76 -7.40 -21.96
C LEU A 685 16.77 -8.14 -22.86
N PHE A 686 17.15 -8.42 -24.11
CA PHE A 686 16.33 -9.18 -25.07
C PHE A 686 14.97 -8.55 -25.44
N ARG A 687 14.93 -7.25 -25.53
CA ARG A 687 13.77 -6.51 -26.04
C ARG A 687 13.98 -6.11 -27.51
#